data_519c58ade33bbf836ab76db2495d4d11
#
_entry.id   519c58ade33bbf836ab76db2495d4d11
#
_cell.length_a   1.000
_cell.length_b   1.000
_cell.length_c   1.000
_cell.angle_alpha   90.00
_cell.angle_beta   90.00
_cell.angle_gamma   90.00
#
_symmetry.space_group_name_H-M   'P 1'
#
loop_
_entity.id
_entity.type
_entity.pdbx_description
1 polymer ?
#
loop_
_entity_poly.entity_id
_entity_poly.type
_entity_poly.pdbx_seq_one_letter_code
_entity_poly.pdbx_strand_id
1 'polypeptide(L)'
;MKRIVAGILAHVDAGKTTLSEALLYATGQVRKLGRVDHGDAFLDTDAMERQRGITIFTEPAVIATPDLTITLLDTPGHVDFSAETERTLAVLDYAILVISGADGIQGHTETLWRLLNRYQVPTFVFVNKMDAPGADKTQLLAQLKKRFSDGCVDFTEPIDGERMEEIAMQNETAMDAYLDTETVPDETIRAMIARRELFPCYFGSALKMDGIEQFVAGFERFAQEPQYNGEFGTRIYKVSHDAQGNRLTWLKVTGGELKAKMMLSGTAHAGDADAVAEDGQWHEKADQVRVYSSAKSTTVDTVPAGTICAVTGLTQTFPGEGLGMERDAGSPVLQPVLTYTLEPGECDIHKCLVALRELEDEDPLLHVVWQSRLEEVHLQLMGAVQLEIIQQIMHDRFGLDVTFGPGSILYKETIAAPIEGIGHFEPLRHYAETHVLLEPLPQGSGMAYATVCSEDVLDRNWQRLIMQHFQEREHLGVLTGSPITDMRITLLTGRAHLKHTEGGDFRQATYRAIRQGLMEAKKKGDCRLLEPWYGFRLEVPQDMVGHAMADIQRMSGTFDTPTGDGEYMVLNGTAPVSEMRDYAMDVNAYTHGRGHLSCVFAGYQPCHNADEVIENMAYDPESDLENTPDSVFCAHGAGYPVKWYKVPEFMHLDYAWDGMRE
;
A
#
# COMPACT_ATOMS: atom_id res chain seq x y z
N MET A 1 28.84 -17.83 2.04
CA MET A 1 28.11 -17.14 3.11
C MET A 1 26.77 -16.78 2.53
N LYS A 2 25.66 -17.33 3.07
CA LYS A 2 24.30 -17.05 2.62
C LYS A 2 23.94 -15.59 2.89
N ARG A 3 23.14 -14.96 2.03
CA ARG A 3 22.59 -13.61 2.25
C ARG A 3 21.08 -13.69 2.23
N ILE A 4 20.46 -13.10 3.25
CA ILE A 4 19.01 -13.10 3.41
C ILE A 4 18.56 -11.70 3.84
N VAL A 5 17.50 -11.21 3.23
CA VAL A 5 16.80 -10.01 3.66
C VAL A 5 15.59 -10.44 4.49
N ALA A 6 15.58 -10.13 5.77
CA ALA A 6 14.50 -10.48 6.68
C ALA A 6 13.82 -9.22 7.22
N GLY A 7 12.50 -9.15 7.15
CA GLY A 7 11.72 -8.08 7.77
C GLY A 7 11.20 -8.51 9.13
N ILE A 8 11.28 -7.62 10.11
CA ILE A 8 10.66 -7.83 11.41
C ILE A 8 9.38 -7.02 11.49
N LEU A 9 8.26 -7.71 11.70
CA LEU A 9 6.91 -7.16 11.66
C LEU A 9 6.18 -7.46 12.97
N ALA A 10 5.41 -6.48 13.44
CA ALA A 10 4.67 -6.64 14.69
C ALA A 10 3.52 -5.62 14.78
N HIS A 11 2.52 -5.95 15.59
CA HIS A 11 1.65 -4.91 16.14
C HIS A 11 2.42 -4.03 17.12
N VAL A 12 1.95 -2.79 17.33
CA VAL A 12 2.50 -1.86 18.32
C VAL A 12 2.65 -2.56 19.67
N ASP A 13 3.73 -2.25 20.38
CA ASP A 13 4.07 -2.79 21.70
C ASP A 13 4.32 -4.32 21.78
N ALA A 14 4.30 -5.07 20.70
CA ALA A 14 4.68 -6.48 20.74
C ALA A 14 6.17 -6.71 21.08
N GLY A 15 6.98 -5.65 21.05
CA GLY A 15 8.41 -5.69 21.37
C GLY A 15 9.31 -5.98 20.18
N LYS A 16 8.93 -5.48 19.01
CA LYS A 16 9.66 -5.60 17.75
C LYS A 16 11.10 -5.08 17.88
N THR A 17 11.28 -3.81 18.21
CA THR A 17 12.62 -3.19 18.36
C THR A 17 13.43 -3.87 19.48
N THR A 18 12.77 -4.31 20.56
CA THR A 18 13.45 -5.08 21.62
C THR A 18 13.98 -6.41 21.11
N LEU A 19 13.23 -7.10 20.22
CA LEU A 19 13.71 -8.33 19.59
C LEU A 19 14.85 -8.05 18.62
N SER A 20 14.77 -7.01 17.80
CA SER A 20 15.84 -6.57 16.91
C SER A 20 17.15 -6.30 17.68
N GLU A 21 17.06 -5.58 18.80
CA GLU A 21 18.20 -5.32 19.70
C GLU A 21 18.77 -6.62 20.30
N ALA A 22 17.91 -7.54 20.72
CA ALA A 22 18.31 -8.83 21.27
C ALA A 22 19.05 -9.69 20.23
N LEU A 23 18.59 -9.68 18.97
CA LEU A 23 19.25 -10.39 17.86
C LEU A 23 20.63 -9.79 17.56
N LEU A 24 20.75 -8.46 17.49
CA LEU A 24 22.02 -7.76 17.29
C LEU A 24 23.01 -8.02 18.43
N TYR A 25 22.53 -8.07 19.65
CA TYR A 25 23.36 -8.36 20.82
C TYR A 25 23.82 -9.83 20.86
N ALA A 26 22.91 -10.79 20.64
CA ALA A 26 23.20 -12.22 20.64
C ALA A 26 24.24 -12.59 19.56
N THR A 27 24.24 -11.89 18.45
CA THR A 27 25.18 -12.10 17.32
C THR A 27 26.43 -11.23 17.41
N GLY A 28 26.59 -10.46 18.48
CA GLY A 28 27.79 -9.65 18.76
C GLY A 28 27.95 -8.40 17.88
N GLN A 29 26.90 -7.98 17.19
CA GLN A 29 26.94 -6.76 16.36
C GLN A 29 26.94 -5.49 17.23
N VAL A 30 26.29 -5.55 18.40
CA VAL A 30 26.31 -4.50 19.42
C VAL A 30 26.91 -5.02 20.72
N ARG A 31 27.62 -4.16 21.44
CA ARG A 31 28.30 -4.53 22.69
C ARG A 31 27.41 -4.46 23.93
N LYS A 32 26.30 -3.75 23.83
CA LYS A 32 25.32 -3.53 24.89
C LYS A 32 23.94 -3.75 24.31
N LEU A 33 23.06 -4.42 25.05
CA LEU A 33 21.65 -4.53 24.70
C LEU A 33 21.01 -3.15 24.84
N GLY A 34 20.56 -2.57 23.74
CA GLY A 34 19.81 -1.31 23.71
C GLY A 34 18.40 -1.51 24.28
N ARG A 35 17.83 -0.44 24.81
CA ARG A 35 16.47 -0.45 25.38
C ARG A 35 15.67 0.72 24.86
N VAL A 36 14.49 0.45 24.33
CA VAL A 36 13.56 1.47 23.82
C VAL A 36 13.13 2.42 24.95
N ASP A 37 12.80 1.89 26.11
CA ASP A 37 12.38 2.66 27.29
C ASP A 37 13.50 3.58 27.87
N HIS A 38 14.77 3.33 27.52
CA HIS A 38 15.89 4.18 27.91
C HIS A 38 16.34 5.12 26.76
N GLY A 39 15.77 4.98 25.54
CA GLY A 39 16.12 5.75 24.36
C GLY A 39 17.53 5.48 23.83
N ASP A 40 18.12 4.30 24.16
CA ASP A 40 19.46 3.89 23.73
C ASP A 40 19.48 2.70 22.77
N ALA A 41 18.33 2.41 22.14
CA ALA A 41 18.20 1.39 21.09
C ALA A 41 19.05 1.79 19.86
N PHE A 42 19.77 0.83 19.29
CA PHE A 42 20.68 1.02 18.15
C PHE A 42 19.91 1.34 16.85
N LEU A 43 18.69 0.80 16.72
CA LEU A 43 17.86 0.97 15.52
C LEU A 43 17.01 2.24 15.55
N ASP A 44 16.65 2.76 16.70
CA ASP A 44 15.91 4.02 16.82
C ASP A 44 16.87 5.20 16.56
N THR A 45 17.16 5.45 15.28
CA THR A 45 18.14 6.48 14.87
C THR A 45 17.53 7.86 14.86
N ASP A 46 16.23 7.97 14.63
CA ASP A 46 15.49 9.22 14.58
C ASP A 46 15.10 9.73 15.99
N ALA A 47 15.17 11.05 16.19
CA ALA A 47 14.81 11.69 17.46
C ALA A 47 13.32 11.55 17.78
N MET A 48 12.48 11.57 16.76
CA MET A 48 11.03 11.44 16.86
C MET A 48 10.62 10.03 17.30
N GLU A 49 11.25 9.00 16.71
CA GLU A 49 11.03 7.60 17.09
C GLU A 49 11.40 7.39 18.56
N ARG A 50 12.57 7.89 19.00
CA ARG A 50 13.00 7.81 20.40
C ARG A 50 12.04 8.52 21.36
N GLN A 51 11.53 9.70 20.98
CA GLN A 51 10.61 10.46 21.83
C GLN A 51 9.25 9.79 21.96
N ARG A 52 8.75 9.17 20.89
CA ARG A 52 7.44 8.54 20.84
C ARG A 52 7.46 7.06 21.21
N GLY A 53 8.63 6.41 21.20
CA GLY A 53 8.80 4.98 21.45
C GLY A 53 8.17 4.07 20.38
N ILE A 54 8.00 4.59 19.14
CA ILE A 54 7.46 3.84 18.00
C ILE A 54 8.40 3.94 16.81
N THR A 55 8.54 2.85 16.05
CA THR A 55 9.23 2.87 14.76
C THR A 55 8.33 3.49 13.71
N ILE A 56 8.85 4.49 13.00
CA ILE A 56 8.15 5.24 11.95
C ILE A 56 8.71 4.88 10.58
N PHE A 57 10.03 4.75 10.47
CA PHE A 57 10.76 4.49 9.24
C PHE A 57 11.37 3.09 9.23
N THR A 58 11.39 2.46 8.05
CA THR A 58 12.08 1.18 7.89
C THR A 58 13.58 1.39 7.87
N GLU A 59 14.29 0.79 8.83
CA GLU A 59 15.75 0.91 8.96
C GLU A 59 16.45 -0.44 8.80
N PRO A 60 17.54 -0.52 8.00
CA PRO A 60 18.31 -1.73 7.83
C PRO A 60 19.35 -1.91 8.95
N ALA A 61 19.47 -3.14 9.45
CA ALA A 61 20.60 -3.57 10.28
C ALA A 61 21.21 -4.84 9.72
N VAL A 62 22.53 -4.97 9.82
CA VAL A 62 23.24 -6.16 9.36
C VAL A 62 23.57 -7.07 10.54
N ILE A 63 23.10 -8.29 10.50
CA ILE A 63 23.41 -9.36 11.43
C ILE A 63 24.32 -10.37 10.70
N ALA A 64 25.50 -10.60 11.20
CA ALA A 64 26.44 -11.57 10.63
C ALA A 64 26.70 -12.72 11.60
N THR A 65 26.43 -13.95 11.16
CA THR A 65 26.85 -15.19 11.80
C THR A 65 27.97 -15.84 10.96
N PRO A 66 28.61 -16.93 11.39
CA PRO A 66 29.65 -17.58 10.60
C PRO A 66 29.21 -18.00 9.18
N ASP A 67 27.96 -18.44 9.00
CA ASP A 67 27.46 -19.01 7.75
C ASP A 67 26.40 -18.14 7.05
N LEU A 68 25.84 -17.13 7.74
CA LEU A 68 24.72 -16.34 7.26
C LEU A 68 24.90 -14.84 7.53
N THR A 69 24.63 -14.01 6.54
CA THR A 69 24.45 -12.56 6.71
C THR A 69 22.96 -12.24 6.52
N ILE A 70 22.33 -11.67 7.52
CA ILE A 70 20.94 -11.21 7.48
C ILE A 70 20.96 -9.68 7.38
N THR A 71 20.33 -9.12 6.37
CA THR A 71 19.92 -7.72 6.41
C THR A 71 18.53 -7.67 7.04
N LEU A 72 18.46 -7.26 8.29
CA LEU A 72 17.22 -7.11 9.03
C LEU A 72 16.62 -5.75 8.71
N LEU A 73 15.39 -5.72 8.23
CA LEU A 73 14.61 -4.50 8.02
C LEU A 73 13.62 -4.35 9.18
N ASP A 74 13.87 -3.36 10.05
CA ASP A 74 12.94 -3.02 11.14
C ASP A 74 11.81 -2.16 10.58
N THR A 75 10.57 -2.70 10.52
CA THR A 75 9.44 -2.03 9.88
C THR A 75 8.56 -1.31 10.91
N PRO A 76 7.80 -0.28 10.51
CA PRO A 76 6.80 0.35 11.37
C PRO A 76 5.78 -0.67 11.90
N GLY A 77 5.43 -0.53 13.20
CA GLY A 77 4.41 -1.38 13.84
C GLY A 77 3.03 -0.74 13.94
N HIS A 78 2.92 0.57 13.67
CA HIS A 78 1.67 1.31 13.76
C HIS A 78 0.86 1.23 12.46
N VAL A 79 -0.47 1.13 12.58
CA VAL A 79 -1.37 0.99 11.42
C VAL A 79 -1.27 2.15 10.42
N ASP A 80 -0.99 3.37 10.89
CA ASP A 80 -0.87 4.56 10.03
C ASP A 80 0.36 4.49 9.10
N PHE A 81 1.35 3.63 9.40
CA PHE A 81 2.55 3.40 8.59
C PHE A 81 2.54 2.05 7.87
N SER A 82 1.39 1.37 7.85
CA SER A 82 1.27 0.03 7.26
C SER A 82 1.60 -0.01 5.76
N ALA A 83 1.42 1.10 5.06
CA ALA A 83 1.76 1.20 3.64
C ALA A 83 3.29 1.12 3.41
N GLU A 84 4.11 1.72 4.27
CA GLU A 84 5.57 1.56 4.22
C GLU A 84 5.98 0.13 4.55
N THR A 85 5.33 -0.47 5.54
CA THR A 85 5.52 -1.90 5.86
C THR A 85 5.17 -2.76 4.64
N GLU A 86 4.05 -2.51 3.96
CA GLU A 86 3.63 -3.26 2.78
C GLU A 86 4.65 -3.15 1.63
N ARG A 87 5.17 -1.95 1.34
CA ARG A 87 6.24 -1.76 0.34
C ARG A 87 7.50 -2.55 0.67
N THR A 88 7.83 -2.64 1.95
CA THR A 88 8.99 -3.41 2.42
C THR A 88 8.81 -4.91 2.18
N LEU A 89 7.57 -5.47 2.24
CA LEU A 89 7.33 -6.90 1.99
C LEU A 89 7.80 -7.36 0.61
N ALA A 90 7.75 -6.48 -0.39
CA ALA A 90 8.15 -6.79 -1.75
C ALA A 90 9.65 -7.10 -1.93
N VAL A 91 10.48 -6.79 -0.93
CA VAL A 91 11.94 -7.02 -0.96
C VAL A 91 12.40 -8.06 0.07
N LEU A 92 11.50 -8.62 0.88
CA LEU A 92 11.85 -9.62 1.88
C LEU A 92 12.03 -11.00 1.27
N ASP A 93 13.02 -11.74 1.79
CA ASP A 93 13.16 -13.18 1.58
C ASP A 93 12.43 -13.97 2.67
N TYR A 94 12.42 -13.42 3.90
CA TYR A 94 11.72 -13.95 5.06
C TYR A 94 11.12 -12.84 5.90
N ALA A 95 10.09 -13.17 6.64
CA ALA A 95 9.52 -12.34 7.68
C ALA A 95 9.68 -12.97 9.06
N ILE A 96 9.90 -12.12 10.06
CA ILE A 96 9.86 -12.47 11.48
C ILE A 96 8.63 -11.76 12.05
N LEU A 97 7.53 -12.50 12.23
CA LEU A 97 6.30 -11.97 12.78
C LEU A 97 6.36 -12.06 14.30
N VAL A 98 6.38 -10.90 14.98
CA VAL A 98 6.46 -10.82 16.44
C VAL A 98 5.07 -10.65 17.02
N ILE A 99 4.73 -11.48 17.99
CA ILE A 99 3.43 -11.48 18.69
C ILE A 99 3.69 -11.34 20.19
N SER A 100 2.91 -10.52 20.87
CA SER A 100 2.97 -10.42 22.33
C SER A 100 2.30 -11.62 22.99
N GLY A 101 3.02 -12.33 23.84
CA GLY A 101 2.46 -13.44 24.63
C GLY A 101 1.44 -12.98 25.67
N ALA A 102 1.51 -11.71 26.09
CA ALA A 102 0.54 -11.11 27.00
C ALA A 102 -0.78 -10.75 26.32
N ASP A 103 -0.70 -10.22 25.07
CA ASP A 103 -1.84 -9.63 24.35
C ASP A 103 -2.42 -10.57 23.27
N GLY A 104 -1.66 -11.62 22.89
CA GLY A 104 -2.04 -12.56 21.83
C GLY A 104 -2.09 -11.94 20.43
N ILE A 105 -2.90 -12.53 19.55
CA ILE A 105 -3.06 -12.08 18.16
C ILE A 105 -4.01 -10.89 18.10
N GLN A 106 -3.48 -9.74 17.67
CA GLN A 106 -4.20 -8.49 17.51
C GLN A 106 -4.69 -8.30 16.06
N GLY A 107 -5.66 -7.40 15.82
CA GLY A 107 -6.22 -7.15 14.48
C GLY A 107 -5.16 -6.76 13.44
N HIS A 108 -4.18 -5.91 13.81
CA HIS A 108 -3.09 -5.57 12.90
C HIS A 108 -2.17 -6.77 12.61
N THR A 109 -1.97 -7.68 13.55
CA THR A 109 -1.22 -8.93 13.33
C THR A 109 -1.88 -9.79 12.26
N GLU A 110 -3.22 -9.88 12.26
CA GLU A 110 -3.97 -10.58 11.20
C GLU A 110 -3.84 -9.91 9.84
N THR A 111 -3.79 -8.58 9.82
CA THR A 111 -3.53 -7.83 8.57
C THR A 111 -2.14 -8.11 8.04
N LEU A 112 -1.12 -8.06 8.89
CA LEU A 112 0.25 -8.41 8.50
C LEU A 112 0.32 -9.86 7.99
N TRP A 113 -0.37 -10.80 8.64
CA TRP A 113 -0.44 -12.19 8.16
C TRP A 113 -1.07 -12.31 6.77
N ARG A 114 -2.18 -11.59 6.50
CA ARG A 114 -2.81 -11.57 5.16
C ARG A 114 -1.89 -10.96 4.11
N LEU A 115 -1.18 -9.88 4.43
CA LEU A 115 -0.19 -9.29 3.53
C LEU A 115 0.97 -10.25 3.26
N LEU A 116 1.53 -10.89 4.29
CA LEU A 116 2.58 -11.92 4.14
C LEU A 116 2.12 -13.08 3.25
N ASN A 117 0.84 -13.46 3.36
CA ASN A 117 0.27 -14.47 2.47
C ASN A 117 0.10 -13.96 1.03
N ARG A 118 -0.33 -12.71 0.83
CA ARG A 118 -0.47 -12.10 -0.50
C ARG A 118 0.88 -12.00 -1.22
N TYR A 119 1.91 -11.56 -0.51
CA TYR A 119 3.26 -11.41 -1.06
C TYR A 119 4.07 -12.71 -1.03
N GLN A 120 3.48 -13.82 -0.54
CA GLN A 120 4.10 -15.15 -0.45
C GLN A 120 5.43 -15.13 0.30
N VAL A 121 5.56 -14.28 1.34
CA VAL A 121 6.80 -14.17 2.14
C VAL A 121 6.87 -15.31 3.16
N PRO A 122 7.90 -16.19 3.11
CA PRO A 122 8.16 -17.21 4.13
C PRO A 122 8.29 -16.58 5.52
N THR A 123 7.65 -17.17 6.53
CA THR A 123 7.46 -16.49 7.82
C THR A 123 7.88 -17.36 8.99
N PHE A 124 8.72 -16.80 9.87
CA PHE A 124 9.00 -17.30 11.21
C PHE A 124 8.17 -16.49 12.20
N VAL A 125 7.66 -17.11 13.23
CA VAL A 125 6.87 -16.45 14.29
C VAL A 125 7.70 -16.42 15.58
N PHE A 126 7.80 -15.27 16.21
CA PHE A 126 8.39 -15.14 17.54
C PHE A 126 7.35 -14.59 18.53
N VAL A 127 6.90 -15.44 19.43
CA VAL A 127 5.97 -15.04 20.52
C VAL A 127 6.82 -14.51 21.67
N ASN A 128 6.82 -13.19 21.78
CA ASN A 128 7.62 -12.40 22.74
C ASN A 128 6.85 -12.18 24.06
N LYS A 129 7.54 -11.70 25.08
CA LYS A 129 6.96 -11.40 26.40
C LYS A 129 6.34 -12.62 27.11
N MET A 130 6.89 -13.80 26.89
CA MET A 130 6.45 -15.03 27.58
C MET A 130 6.69 -15.01 29.09
N ASP A 131 7.46 -14.04 29.58
CA ASP A 131 7.67 -13.75 30.99
C ASP A 131 6.54 -12.93 31.65
N ALA A 132 5.59 -12.45 30.84
CA ALA A 132 4.45 -11.70 31.35
C ALA A 132 3.45 -12.60 32.10
N PRO A 133 2.80 -12.10 33.19
CA PRO A 133 1.77 -12.85 33.89
C PRO A 133 0.61 -13.22 32.95
N GLY A 134 0.23 -14.51 32.92
CA GLY A 134 -0.88 -15.01 32.11
C GLY A 134 -0.51 -15.48 30.70
N ALA A 135 0.75 -15.32 30.26
CA ALA A 135 1.20 -15.91 29.00
C ALA A 135 1.20 -17.45 29.09
N ASP A 136 0.44 -18.10 28.21
CA ASP A 136 0.33 -19.56 28.12
C ASP A 136 0.72 -20.02 26.71
N LYS A 137 1.86 -20.73 26.63
CA LYS A 137 2.42 -21.25 25.36
C LYS A 137 1.44 -22.14 24.62
N THR A 138 0.76 -23.04 25.33
CA THR A 138 -0.15 -24.02 24.72
C THR A 138 -1.38 -23.34 24.13
N GLN A 139 -1.95 -22.38 24.87
CA GLN A 139 -3.08 -21.61 24.41
C GLN A 139 -2.71 -20.74 23.19
N LEU A 140 -1.55 -20.06 23.24
CA LEU A 140 -1.07 -19.21 22.15
C LEU A 140 -0.79 -20.03 20.89
N LEU A 141 -0.16 -21.20 21.00
CA LEU A 141 0.07 -22.07 19.84
C LEU A 141 -1.26 -22.53 19.22
N ALA A 142 -2.24 -22.89 20.04
CA ALA A 142 -3.57 -23.26 19.56
C ALA A 142 -4.28 -22.08 18.85
N GLN A 143 -4.10 -20.84 19.33
CA GLN A 143 -4.61 -19.64 18.66
C GLN A 143 -3.91 -19.41 17.31
N LEU A 144 -2.58 -19.57 17.24
CA LEU A 144 -1.81 -19.45 15.99
C LEU A 144 -2.30 -20.45 14.94
N LYS A 145 -2.46 -21.73 15.34
CA LYS A 145 -3.02 -22.75 14.43
C LYS A 145 -4.41 -22.39 13.92
N LYS A 146 -5.31 -22.01 14.84
CA LYS A 146 -6.70 -21.69 14.48
C LYS A 146 -6.85 -20.47 13.59
N ARG A 147 -6.04 -19.40 13.81
CA ARG A 147 -6.21 -18.11 13.13
C ARG A 147 -5.32 -17.95 11.91
N PHE A 148 -4.14 -18.59 11.89
CA PHE A 148 -3.17 -18.44 10.83
C PHE A 148 -3.06 -19.70 9.97
N SER A 149 -2.53 -20.79 10.51
CA SER A 149 -2.36 -22.06 9.79
C SER A 149 -2.09 -23.20 10.76
N ASP A 150 -2.59 -24.39 10.45
CA ASP A 150 -2.23 -25.62 11.15
C ASP A 150 -0.72 -25.92 11.05
N GLY A 151 -0.03 -25.35 10.05
CA GLY A 151 1.43 -25.41 9.87
C GLY A 151 2.23 -24.60 10.89
N CYS A 152 1.62 -23.91 11.85
CA CYS A 152 2.31 -23.27 12.97
C CYS A 152 2.78 -24.34 13.97
N VAL A 153 4.09 -24.62 14.02
CA VAL A 153 4.68 -25.65 14.88
C VAL A 153 5.73 -25.04 15.81
N ASP A 154 5.80 -25.53 17.04
CA ASP A 154 6.76 -25.08 18.06
C ASP A 154 8.19 -25.57 17.77
N PHE A 155 9.10 -24.65 17.55
CA PHE A 155 10.54 -24.88 17.30
C PHE A 155 11.43 -24.36 18.45
N THR A 156 10.85 -23.94 19.57
CA THR A 156 11.62 -23.42 20.74
C THR A 156 12.55 -24.48 21.31
N GLU A 157 12.08 -25.71 21.41
CA GLU A 157 12.81 -26.86 21.91
C GLU A 157 13.29 -27.73 20.73
N PRO A 158 14.25 -28.62 20.92
CA PRO A 158 14.63 -29.59 19.88
C PRO A 158 13.41 -30.34 19.36
N ILE A 159 13.36 -30.54 18.04
CA ILE A 159 12.25 -31.23 17.39
C ILE A 159 12.27 -32.70 17.82
N ASP A 160 11.34 -33.12 18.63
CA ASP A 160 11.11 -34.50 19.09
C ASP A 160 10.16 -35.25 18.14
N GLY A 161 9.86 -36.52 18.47
CA GLY A 161 9.03 -37.38 17.63
C GLY A 161 7.62 -36.82 17.39
N GLU A 162 6.96 -36.25 18.42
CA GLU A 162 5.63 -35.70 18.30
C GLU A 162 5.61 -34.45 17.39
N ARG A 163 6.58 -33.55 17.55
CA ARG A 163 6.72 -32.37 16.66
C ARG A 163 7.15 -32.76 15.25
N MET A 164 7.95 -33.83 15.10
CA MET A 164 8.34 -34.36 13.79
C MET A 164 7.14 -34.92 13.05
N GLU A 165 6.23 -35.62 13.73
CA GLU A 165 4.96 -36.08 13.17
C GLU A 165 4.07 -34.91 12.76
N GLU A 166 3.98 -33.88 13.62
CA GLU A 166 3.22 -32.66 13.35
C GLU A 166 3.73 -31.93 12.09
N ILE A 167 5.05 -31.84 11.91
CA ILE A 167 5.68 -31.30 10.69
C ILE A 167 5.34 -32.18 9.48
N ALA A 168 5.43 -33.49 9.63
CA ALA A 168 5.17 -34.46 8.55
C ALA A 168 3.71 -34.34 8.04
N MET A 169 2.76 -34.10 8.93
CA MET A 169 1.33 -33.96 8.58
C MET A 169 1.02 -32.76 7.67
N GLN A 170 1.92 -31.80 7.54
CA GLN A 170 1.70 -30.60 6.72
C GLN A 170 1.99 -30.80 5.22
N ASN A 171 2.66 -31.91 4.82
CA ASN A 171 3.06 -32.13 3.44
C ASN A 171 3.23 -33.62 3.13
N GLU A 172 2.73 -34.10 1.97
CA GLU A 172 2.80 -35.51 1.56
C GLU A 172 4.25 -36.05 1.50
N THR A 173 5.16 -35.25 0.91
CA THR A 173 6.59 -35.68 0.81
C THR A 173 7.24 -35.77 2.20
N ALA A 174 6.88 -34.89 3.12
CA ALA A 174 7.35 -34.94 4.50
C ALA A 174 6.77 -36.15 5.24
N MET A 175 5.50 -36.46 5.00
CA MET A 175 4.83 -37.64 5.57
C MET A 175 5.47 -38.94 5.08
N ASP A 176 5.75 -39.06 3.78
CA ASP A 176 6.42 -40.22 3.21
C ASP A 176 7.81 -40.43 3.85
N ALA A 177 8.60 -39.35 3.96
CA ALA A 177 9.91 -39.42 4.61
C ALA A 177 9.81 -39.83 6.09
N TYR A 178 8.81 -39.31 6.81
CA TYR A 178 8.58 -39.67 8.22
C TYR A 178 8.16 -41.12 8.39
N LEU A 179 7.29 -41.64 7.53
CA LEU A 179 6.87 -43.06 7.58
C LEU A 179 8.03 -44.02 7.30
N ASP A 180 9.01 -43.61 6.48
CA ASP A 180 10.17 -44.42 6.15
C ASP A 180 11.26 -44.39 7.23
N THR A 181 11.49 -43.23 7.85
CA THR A 181 12.69 -43.01 8.71
C THR A 181 12.38 -42.42 10.09
N GLU A 182 11.12 -42.20 10.44
CA GLU A 182 10.67 -41.47 11.63
C GLU A 182 11.26 -40.06 11.75
N THR A 183 11.75 -39.50 10.63
CA THR A 183 12.32 -38.14 10.57
C THR A 183 11.97 -37.45 9.27
N VAL A 184 11.89 -36.12 9.30
CA VAL A 184 11.77 -35.27 8.10
C VAL A 184 13.11 -34.59 7.86
N PRO A 185 13.73 -34.73 6.69
CA PRO A 185 15.01 -34.10 6.38
C PRO A 185 14.95 -32.57 6.46
N ASP A 186 16.02 -31.92 6.94
CA ASP A 186 16.10 -30.44 7.03
C ASP A 186 15.83 -29.74 5.70
N GLU A 187 16.23 -30.36 4.58
CA GLU A 187 15.98 -29.82 3.23
C GLU A 187 14.48 -29.76 2.92
N THR A 188 13.73 -30.79 3.32
CA THR A 188 12.27 -30.83 3.19
C THR A 188 11.62 -29.78 4.07
N ILE A 189 12.06 -29.65 5.34
CA ILE A 189 11.58 -28.61 6.26
C ILE A 189 11.82 -27.21 5.66
N ARG A 190 13.00 -26.93 5.14
CA ARG A 190 13.33 -25.65 4.47
C ARG A 190 12.42 -25.37 3.29
N ALA A 191 12.18 -26.39 2.44
CA ALA A 191 11.29 -26.26 1.30
C ALA A 191 9.84 -25.98 1.71
N MET A 192 9.36 -26.61 2.79
CA MET A 192 8.02 -26.37 3.34
C MET A 192 7.88 -24.92 3.89
N ILE A 193 8.90 -24.44 4.60
CA ILE A 193 8.93 -23.04 5.07
C ILE A 193 8.92 -22.07 3.89
N ALA A 194 9.75 -22.31 2.88
CA ALA A 194 9.84 -21.49 1.68
C ALA A 194 8.50 -21.44 0.89
N ARG A 195 7.72 -22.53 0.91
CA ARG A 195 6.38 -22.59 0.28
C ARG A 195 5.23 -22.17 1.20
N ARG A 196 5.53 -21.70 2.42
CA ARG A 196 4.54 -21.32 3.43
C ARG A 196 3.58 -22.46 3.83
N GLU A 197 4.07 -23.66 3.83
CA GLU A 197 3.37 -24.85 4.34
C GLU A 197 3.67 -25.08 5.82
N LEU A 198 4.81 -24.57 6.30
CA LEU A 198 5.29 -24.69 7.67
C LEU A 198 5.75 -23.32 8.18
N PHE A 199 5.39 -22.98 9.42
CA PHE A 199 5.71 -21.74 10.09
C PHE A 199 6.35 -22.02 11.45
N PRO A 200 7.70 -21.96 11.54
CA PRO A 200 8.40 -22.18 12.81
C PRO A 200 8.02 -21.12 13.86
N CYS A 201 7.47 -21.55 14.97
CA CYS A 201 7.08 -20.70 16.09
C CYS A 201 8.09 -20.84 17.23
N TYR A 202 8.59 -19.72 17.73
CA TYR A 202 9.49 -19.64 18.87
C TYR A 202 8.84 -18.83 19.98
N PHE A 203 9.03 -19.26 21.22
CA PHE A 203 8.47 -18.62 22.40
C PHE A 203 9.59 -18.17 23.33
N GLY A 204 9.53 -16.89 23.76
CA GLY A 204 10.60 -16.34 24.58
C GLY A 204 10.33 -14.94 25.11
N SER A 205 11.37 -14.32 25.64
CA SER A 205 11.38 -12.94 26.10
C SER A 205 12.62 -12.22 25.60
N ALA A 206 12.44 -11.35 24.62
CA ALA A 206 13.54 -10.58 24.04
C ALA A 206 14.25 -9.73 25.11
N LEU A 207 13.50 -9.13 26.03
CA LEU A 207 14.04 -8.31 27.11
C LEU A 207 14.93 -9.12 28.07
N LYS A 208 14.64 -10.40 28.27
CA LYS A 208 15.40 -11.31 29.14
C LYS A 208 16.38 -12.19 28.39
N MET A 209 16.48 -12.04 27.06
CA MET A 209 17.29 -12.89 26.18
C MET A 209 16.88 -14.36 26.17
N ASP A 210 15.65 -14.67 26.59
CA ASP A 210 15.11 -16.03 26.59
C ASP A 210 14.60 -16.41 25.20
N GLY A 211 14.95 -17.60 24.69
CA GLY A 211 14.56 -18.09 23.37
C GLY A 211 15.32 -17.47 22.18
N ILE A 212 16.18 -16.47 22.40
CA ILE A 212 16.87 -15.73 21.33
C ILE A 212 17.93 -16.60 20.63
N GLU A 213 18.77 -17.30 21.40
CA GLU A 213 19.81 -18.16 20.82
C GLU A 213 19.20 -19.31 20.01
N GLN A 214 18.10 -19.90 20.50
CA GLN A 214 17.34 -20.94 19.80
C GLN A 214 16.75 -20.42 18.50
N PHE A 215 16.18 -19.21 18.54
CA PHE A 215 15.65 -18.56 17.34
C PHE A 215 16.74 -18.31 16.30
N VAL A 216 17.88 -17.72 16.69
CA VAL A 216 19.00 -17.46 15.77
C VAL A 216 19.51 -18.75 15.15
N ALA A 217 19.74 -19.78 15.96
CA ALA A 217 20.21 -21.08 15.48
C ALA A 217 19.21 -21.76 14.54
N GLY A 218 17.91 -21.67 14.87
CA GLY A 218 16.84 -22.20 14.01
C GLY A 218 16.70 -21.44 12.70
N PHE A 219 16.78 -20.12 12.74
CA PHE A 219 16.75 -19.30 11.53
C PHE A 219 17.95 -19.61 10.61
N GLU A 220 19.16 -19.70 11.15
CA GLU A 220 20.38 -20.07 10.40
C GLU A 220 20.28 -21.47 9.77
N ARG A 221 19.67 -22.44 10.51
CA ARG A 221 19.48 -23.82 10.06
C ARG A 221 18.44 -23.93 8.95
N PHE A 222 17.32 -23.25 9.07
CA PHE A 222 16.15 -23.48 8.22
C PHE A 222 15.91 -22.41 7.15
N ALA A 223 16.47 -21.22 7.25
CA ALA A 223 16.40 -20.24 6.18
C ALA A 223 17.36 -20.58 5.03
N GLN A 224 16.89 -20.39 3.81
CA GLN A 224 17.65 -20.61 2.58
C GLN A 224 17.88 -19.28 1.85
N GLU A 225 19.09 -19.12 1.28
CA GLU A 225 19.35 -18.03 0.35
C GLU A 225 18.53 -18.25 -0.93
N PRO A 226 17.78 -17.24 -1.40
CA PRO A 226 17.08 -17.33 -2.67
C PRO A 226 18.04 -17.58 -3.84
N GLN A 227 17.56 -18.26 -4.87
CA GLN A 227 18.31 -18.40 -6.11
C GLN A 227 18.10 -17.15 -6.97
N TYR A 228 19.15 -16.36 -7.16
CA TYR A 228 19.11 -15.16 -7.96
C TYR A 228 19.50 -15.43 -9.42
N ASN A 229 18.83 -14.72 -10.35
CA ASN A 229 19.20 -14.78 -11.76
C ASN A 229 20.55 -14.08 -11.99
N GLY A 230 21.27 -14.46 -13.05
CA GLY A 230 22.49 -13.79 -13.48
C GLY A 230 22.28 -12.45 -14.19
N GLU A 231 21.07 -12.18 -14.68
CA GLU A 231 20.71 -10.90 -15.29
C GLU A 231 20.42 -9.85 -14.23
N PHE A 232 20.78 -8.59 -14.53
CA PHE A 232 20.55 -7.48 -13.59
C PHE A 232 19.05 -7.27 -13.34
N GLY A 233 18.71 -7.18 -12.07
CA GLY A 233 17.39 -6.85 -11.60
C GLY A 233 17.48 -6.19 -10.23
N THR A 234 16.60 -5.22 -9.97
CA THR A 234 16.49 -4.58 -8.67
C THR A 234 15.07 -4.10 -8.41
N ARG A 235 14.67 -4.08 -7.14
CA ARG A 235 13.38 -3.57 -6.68
C ARG A 235 13.57 -2.45 -5.68
N ILE A 236 12.97 -1.31 -5.96
CA ILE A 236 12.98 -0.14 -5.10
C ILE A 236 11.85 -0.26 -4.08
N TYR A 237 12.12 -0.04 -2.80
CA TYR A 237 11.11 -0.14 -1.75
C TYR A 237 10.94 1.16 -0.94
N LYS A 238 11.94 2.05 -0.97
CA LYS A 238 11.91 3.29 -0.19
C LYS A 238 12.71 4.39 -0.92
N VAL A 239 12.27 5.61 -0.79
CA VAL A 239 13.01 6.84 -1.11
C VAL A 239 13.13 7.65 0.17
N SER A 240 14.27 8.29 0.40
CA SER A 240 14.48 9.19 1.53
C SER A 240 15.53 10.25 1.17
N HIS A 241 15.73 11.22 2.05
CA HIS A 241 16.78 12.22 1.92
C HIS A 241 17.75 12.12 3.10
N ASP A 242 19.06 12.23 2.83
CA ASP A 242 20.05 12.27 3.90
C ASP A 242 20.10 13.67 4.57
N ALA A 243 20.86 13.79 5.67
CA ALA A 243 20.99 15.05 6.42
C ALA A 243 21.55 16.22 5.60
N GLN A 244 22.12 15.96 4.42
CA GLN A 244 22.60 16.94 3.47
C GLN A 244 21.58 17.26 2.37
N GLY A 245 20.38 16.65 2.41
CA GLY A 245 19.34 16.80 1.40
C GLY A 245 19.58 15.98 0.12
N ASN A 246 20.52 15.03 0.12
CA ASN A 246 20.69 14.16 -1.04
C ASN A 246 19.62 13.08 -1.06
N ARG A 247 18.97 12.90 -2.19
CA ARG A 247 18.00 11.85 -2.43
C ARG A 247 18.68 10.48 -2.43
N LEU A 248 18.11 9.54 -1.67
CA LEU A 248 18.55 8.16 -1.54
C LEU A 248 17.45 7.24 -2.07
N THR A 249 17.76 6.47 -3.10
CA THR A 249 16.88 5.40 -3.61
C THR A 249 17.30 4.09 -2.96
N TRP A 250 16.45 3.52 -2.10
CA TRP A 250 16.67 2.26 -1.40
C TRP A 250 16.13 1.10 -2.21
N LEU A 251 16.98 0.11 -2.45
CA LEU A 251 16.64 -1.00 -3.29
C LEU A 251 17.29 -2.33 -2.83
N LYS A 252 16.66 -3.43 -3.26
CA LYS A 252 17.26 -4.76 -3.20
C LYS A 252 17.73 -5.16 -4.60
N VAL A 253 18.95 -5.61 -4.72
CA VAL A 253 19.45 -6.25 -5.95
C VAL A 253 18.88 -7.67 -6.01
N THR A 254 18.03 -7.95 -7.01
CA THR A 254 17.31 -9.22 -7.17
C THR A 254 17.91 -10.11 -8.26
N GLY A 255 18.90 -9.61 -9.00
CA GLY A 255 19.63 -10.38 -10.01
C GLY A 255 20.94 -9.69 -10.41
N GLY A 256 21.94 -10.47 -10.83
CA GLY A 256 23.23 -9.96 -11.24
C GLY A 256 23.95 -9.15 -10.16
N GLU A 257 24.47 -7.99 -10.55
CA GLU A 257 25.17 -7.07 -9.65
C GLU A 257 24.89 -5.60 -10.03
N LEU A 258 24.80 -4.72 -9.02
CA LEU A 258 24.72 -3.26 -9.20
C LEU A 258 26.11 -2.67 -9.02
N LYS A 259 26.52 -1.80 -9.96
CA LYS A 259 27.81 -1.11 -9.91
C LYS A 259 27.63 0.41 -9.74
N ALA A 260 28.53 1.03 -8.98
CA ALA A 260 28.63 2.49 -8.99
C ALA A 260 28.89 3.00 -10.42
N LYS A 261 28.26 4.12 -10.77
CA LYS A 261 28.28 4.71 -12.11
C LYS A 261 27.58 3.91 -13.23
N MET A 262 26.85 2.85 -12.90
CA MET A 262 26.01 2.12 -13.85
C MET A 262 24.85 2.99 -14.32
N MET A 263 24.54 2.95 -15.62
CA MET A 263 23.33 3.55 -16.17
C MET A 263 22.13 2.65 -15.88
N LEU A 264 21.11 3.22 -15.28
CA LEU A 264 19.83 2.57 -15.00
C LEU A 264 18.74 3.21 -15.84
N SER A 265 17.70 2.47 -16.11
CA SER A 265 16.52 2.94 -16.85
C SER A 265 15.26 2.33 -16.24
N GLY A 266 14.19 3.10 -16.24
CA GLY A 266 12.87 2.69 -15.78
C GLY A 266 11.77 3.35 -16.58
N THR A 267 10.51 3.06 -16.23
CA THR A 267 9.35 3.63 -16.91
C THR A 267 9.10 5.04 -16.40
N ALA A 268 9.02 6.01 -17.29
CA ALA A 268 8.73 7.39 -16.91
C ALA A 268 7.28 7.54 -16.46
N HIS A 269 7.05 8.30 -15.39
CA HIS A 269 5.71 8.64 -14.95
C HIS A 269 5.05 9.69 -15.85
N ALA A 270 3.73 9.57 -16.04
CA ALA A 270 2.94 10.55 -16.76
C ALA A 270 2.89 11.88 -15.97
N GLY A 271 3.77 12.80 -16.26
CA GLY A 271 3.89 14.11 -15.59
C GLY A 271 5.22 14.82 -15.89
N ASP A 272 6.28 14.07 -16.13
CA ASP A 272 7.63 14.60 -16.38
C ASP A 272 7.99 14.59 -17.87
N ALA A 273 7.27 15.37 -18.67
CA ALA A 273 7.47 15.45 -20.12
C ALA A 273 8.89 15.89 -20.53
N ASP A 274 9.63 16.55 -19.63
CA ASP A 274 10.96 17.09 -19.93
C ASP A 274 12.12 16.10 -19.64
N ALA A 275 11.86 14.97 -18.98
CA ALA A 275 12.89 14.00 -18.57
C ALA A 275 12.80 12.66 -19.33
N VAL A 276 11.87 12.53 -20.26
CA VAL A 276 11.57 11.26 -20.95
C VAL A 276 12.32 11.21 -22.29
N ALA A 277 13.10 10.14 -22.49
CA ALA A 277 13.68 9.84 -23.79
C ALA A 277 12.61 9.47 -24.83
N GLU A 278 12.97 9.44 -26.13
CA GLU A 278 12.04 9.09 -27.22
C GLU A 278 11.38 7.70 -27.08
N ASP A 279 11.95 6.82 -26.25
CA ASP A 279 11.45 5.47 -25.94
C ASP A 279 10.46 5.40 -24.76
N GLY A 280 10.14 6.54 -24.14
CA GLY A 280 9.25 6.60 -22.97
C GLY A 280 9.88 6.14 -21.65
N GLN A 281 11.21 6.04 -21.61
CA GLN A 281 11.97 5.64 -20.43
C GLN A 281 12.81 6.81 -19.88
N TRP A 282 13.10 6.79 -18.58
CA TRP A 282 14.13 7.62 -17.99
C TRP A 282 15.47 6.86 -17.98
N HIS A 283 16.58 7.58 -18.09
CA HIS A 283 17.94 7.05 -18.05
C HIS A 283 18.80 7.89 -17.12
N GLU A 284 19.18 7.32 -15.99
CA GLU A 284 19.98 8.01 -14.98
C GLU A 284 21.16 7.16 -14.51
N LYS A 285 22.14 7.80 -13.92
CA LYS A 285 23.37 7.17 -13.45
C LYS A 285 23.35 6.96 -11.95
N ALA A 286 23.57 5.73 -11.52
CA ALA A 286 23.80 5.41 -10.12
C ALA A 286 25.14 6.01 -9.63
N ASP A 287 25.12 7.17 -8.99
CA ASP A 287 26.35 7.90 -8.66
C ASP A 287 27.19 7.20 -7.59
N GLN A 288 26.60 6.92 -6.44
CA GLN A 288 27.21 6.17 -5.35
C GLN A 288 26.27 5.05 -4.92
N VAL A 289 26.87 3.93 -4.55
CA VAL A 289 26.16 2.81 -3.93
C VAL A 289 26.63 2.71 -2.48
N ARG A 290 25.68 2.78 -1.54
CA ARG A 290 25.95 2.76 -0.09
C ARG A 290 25.23 1.59 0.55
N VAL A 291 25.93 0.80 1.34
CA VAL A 291 25.37 -0.24 2.20
C VAL A 291 25.26 0.29 3.61
N TYR A 292 24.10 0.20 4.21
CA TYR A 292 23.78 0.73 5.53
C TYR A 292 23.65 -0.37 6.59
N SER A 293 24.03 -0.04 7.81
CA SER A 293 23.66 -0.77 9.01
C SER A 293 23.36 0.27 10.10
N SER A 294 22.08 0.48 10.37
CA SER A 294 21.58 1.61 11.15
C SER A 294 22.09 2.95 10.56
N ALA A 295 22.48 3.91 11.37
CA ALA A 295 22.99 5.22 10.92
C ALA A 295 24.34 5.17 10.17
N LYS A 296 25.02 4.03 10.10
CA LYS A 296 26.34 3.91 9.47
C LYS A 296 26.22 3.40 8.05
N SER A 297 26.87 4.08 7.11
CA SER A 297 26.96 3.65 5.72
C SER A 297 28.40 3.43 5.28
N THR A 298 28.57 2.53 4.32
CA THR A 298 29.83 2.28 3.62
C THR A 298 29.58 2.39 2.13
N THR A 299 30.33 3.25 1.44
CA THR A 299 30.29 3.34 -0.02
C THR A 299 31.05 2.16 -0.62
N VAL A 300 30.44 1.52 -1.61
CA VAL A 300 30.99 0.33 -2.28
C VAL A 300 30.92 0.50 -3.80
N ASP A 301 31.81 -0.14 -4.53
CA ASP A 301 31.83 -0.08 -6.00
C ASP A 301 30.84 -1.05 -6.64
N THR A 302 30.56 -2.17 -5.99
CA THR A 302 29.68 -3.22 -6.52
C THR A 302 28.89 -3.89 -5.40
N VAL A 303 27.63 -4.19 -5.65
CA VAL A 303 26.72 -4.90 -4.75
C VAL A 303 26.09 -6.08 -5.50
N PRO A 304 26.24 -7.33 -4.98
CA PRO A 304 25.66 -8.51 -5.60
C PRO A 304 24.17 -8.66 -5.25
N ALA A 305 23.48 -9.54 -5.99
CA ALA A 305 22.12 -9.95 -5.69
C ALA A 305 21.96 -10.43 -4.23
N GLY A 306 20.78 -10.23 -3.66
CA GLY A 306 20.45 -10.51 -2.26
C GLY A 306 20.85 -9.40 -1.27
N THR A 307 21.31 -8.25 -1.74
CA THR A 307 21.77 -7.16 -0.88
C THR A 307 20.86 -5.95 -0.97
N ILE A 308 20.58 -5.35 0.19
CA ILE A 308 19.92 -4.04 0.30
C ILE A 308 20.99 -2.95 0.25
N CYS A 309 20.76 -1.91 -0.55
CA CYS A 309 21.63 -0.73 -0.61
C CYS A 309 20.82 0.52 -0.92
N ALA A 310 21.44 1.68 -0.71
CA ALA A 310 20.91 2.97 -1.14
C ALA A 310 21.80 3.55 -2.25
N VAL A 311 21.17 4.18 -3.23
CA VAL A 311 21.83 4.76 -4.42
C VAL A 311 21.54 6.25 -4.46
N THR A 312 22.56 7.05 -4.80
CA THR A 312 22.42 8.48 -5.10
C THR A 312 22.48 8.73 -6.59
N GLY A 313 21.95 9.87 -7.05
CA GLY A 313 21.97 10.29 -8.46
C GLY A 313 20.77 9.83 -9.27
N LEU A 314 19.78 9.20 -8.64
CA LEU A 314 18.51 8.83 -9.26
C LEU A 314 17.42 9.79 -8.78
N THR A 315 16.70 10.42 -9.72
CA THR A 315 15.65 11.42 -9.41
C THR A 315 14.26 10.97 -9.83
N GLN A 316 14.18 10.02 -10.79
CA GLN A 316 12.92 9.57 -11.39
C GLN A 316 12.35 8.29 -10.75
N THR A 317 13.11 7.66 -9.87
CA THR A 317 12.71 6.40 -9.23
C THR A 317 11.62 6.60 -8.18
N PHE A 318 10.77 5.57 -7.98
CA PHE A 318 9.70 5.60 -6.97
C PHE A 318 9.64 4.29 -6.18
N PRO A 319 9.08 4.31 -4.96
CA PRO A 319 8.88 3.09 -4.17
C PRO A 319 7.93 2.11 -4.87
N GLY A 320 8.39 0.88 -5.10
CA GLY A 320 7.67 -0.17 -5.83
C GLY A 320 8.16 -0.38 -7.27
N GLU A 321 9.00 0.50 -7.80
CA GLU A 321 9.55 0.36 -9.16
C GLU A 321 10.51 -0.83 -9.24
N GLY A 322 10.42 -1.56 -10.36
CA GLY A 322 11.34 -2.62 -10.75
C GLY A 322 12.25 -2.17 -11.87
N LEU A 323 13.55 -2.42 -11.77
CA LEU A 323 14.51 -2.09 -12.83
C LEU A 323 15.19 -3.36 -13.37
N GLY A 324 15.63 -3.30 -14.62
CA GLY A 324 16.24 -4.44 -15.31
C GLY A 324 15.20 -5.52 -15.62
N MET A 325 15.42 -6.74 -15.10
CA MET A 325 14.48 -7.85 -15.28
C MET A 325 13.23 -7.81 -14.37
N GLU A 326 13.25 -6.95 -13.35
CA GLU A 326 12.13 -6.83 -12.43
C GLU A 326 11.00 -5.97 -13.02
N ARG A 327 9.75 -6.36 -12.68
CA ARG A 327 8.56 -5.57 -13.00
C ARG A 327 8.18 -4.72 -11.80
N ASP A 328 7.45 -3.64 -12.03
CA ASP A 328 6.91 -2.83 -10.95
C ASP A 328 6.02 -3.67 -10.03
N ALA A 329 6.13 -3.43 -8.74
CA ALA A 329 5.16 -3.89 -7.77
C ALA A 329 3.84 -3.13 -8.01
N GLY A 330 2.72 -3.80 -7.94
CA GLY A 330 1.43 -3.10 -7.98
C GLY A 330 1.28 -2.11 -6.82
N SER A 331 0.30 -1.22 -6.92
CA SER A 331 -0.04 -0.30 -5.83
C SER A 331 -0.30 -1.06 -4.53
N PRO A 332 0.11 -0.52 -3.37
CA PRO A 332 -0.22 -1.11 -2.07
C PRO A 332 -1.73 -1.31 -1.90
N VAL A 333 -2.12 -2.37 -1.20
CA VAL A 333 -3.54 -2.62 -0.85
C VAL A 333 -4.01 -1.64 0.21
N LEU A 334 -3.11 -1.32 1.14
CA LEU A 334 -3.38 -0.36 2.19
C LEU A 334 -3.21 1.04 1.62
N GLN A 335 -4.33 1.77 1.55
CA GLN A 335 -4.38 3.11 0.99
C GLN A 335 -4.94 4.10 2.00
N PRO A 336 -4.55 5.38 1.91
CA PRO A 336 -5.16 6.45 2.69
C PRO A 336 -6.68 6.52 2.46
N VAL A 337 -7.40 6.91 3.50
CA VAL A 337 -8.86 7.06 3.49
C VAL A 337 -9.33 8.45 3.90
N LEU A 338 -8.40 9.30 4.34
CA LEU A 338 -8.67 10.66 4.79
C LEU A 338 -7.86 11.66 3.97
N THR A 339 -8.49 12.78 3.65
CA THR A 339 -7.84 13.96 3.05
C THR A 339 -7.81 15.09 4.06
N TYR A 340 -6.66 15.70 4.24
CA TYR A 340 -6.47 16.86 5.11
C TYR A 340 -6.10 18.10 4.28
N THR A 341 -6.56 19.26 4.72
CA THR A 341 -6.20 20.54 4.12
C THR A 341 -5.09 21.19 4.95
N LEU A 342 -4.02 21.60 4.30
CA LEU A 342 -2.95 22.34 4.96
C LEU A 342 -3.43 23.73 5.36
N GLU A 343 -3.19 24.10 6.60
CA GLU A 343 -3.35 25.44 7.15
C GLU A 343 -1.96 26.05 7.40
N PRO A 344 -1.46 26.90 6.49
CA PRO A 344 -0.07 27.37 6.52
C PRO A 344 0.23 28.36 7.65
N GLY A 345 -0.79 28.91 8.32
CA GLY A 345 -0.61 29.94 9.34
C GLY A 345 0.12 31.17 8.79
N GLU A 346 1.27 31.51 9.35
CA GLU A 346 2.15 32.60 8.88
C GLU A 346 3.16 32.17 7.81
N CYS A 347 3.20 30.86 7.46
CA CYS A 347 4.14 30.32 6.48
C CYS A 347 3.67 30.59 5.05
N ASP A 348 4.63 30.73 4.14
CA ASP A 348 4.36 30.81 2.70
C ASP A 348 3.84 29.47 2.17
N ILE A 349 2.62 29.45 1.62
CA ILE A 349 1.96 28.24 1.14
C ILE A 349 2.74 27.53 0.02
N HIS A 350 3.46 28.27 -0.83
CA HIS A 350 4.27 27.67 -1.87
C HIS A 350 5.52 26.98 -1.31
N LYS A 351 6.10 27.50 -0.22
CA LYS A 351 7.18 26.79 0.48
C LYS A 351 6.66 25.52 1.14
N CYS A 352 5.46 25.59 1.73
CA CYS A 352 4.82 24.40 2.29
C CYS A 352 4.53 23.37 1.20
N LEU A 353 4.05 23.78 0.02
CA LEU A 353 3.82 22.89 -1.10
C LEU A 353 5.10 22.20 -1.58
N VAL A 354 6.22 22.93 -1.70
CA VAL A 354 7.52 22.36 -2.09
C VAL A 354 7.97 21.32 -1.06
N ALA A 355 7.86 21.63 0.25
CA ALA A 355 8.23 20.71 1.32
C ALA A 355 7.35 19.44 1.30
N LEU A 356 6.03 19.58 1.12
CA LEU A 356 5.11 18.44 1.03
C LEU A 356 5.36 17.60 -0.23
N ARG A 357 5.75 18.19 -1.36
CA ARG A 357 6.16 17.46 -2.56
C ARG A 357 7.43 16.64 -2.35
N GLU A 358 8.37 17.13 -1.55
CA GLU A 358 9.55 16.36 -1.17
C GLU A 358 9.16 15.16 -0.27
N LEU A 359 8.18 15.33 0.63
CA LEU A 359 7.64 14.22 1.42
C LEU A 359 6.83 13.24 0.56
N GLU A 360 6.13 13.72 -0.47
CA GLU A 360 5.42 12.87 -1.43
C GLU A 360 6.39 12.01 -2.27
N ASP A 361 7.58 12.51 -2.60
CA ASP A 361 8.64 11.70 -3.24
C ASP A 361 9.06 10.52 -2.35
N GLU A 362 9.09 10.72 -1.02
CA GLU A 362 9.37 9.67 -0.04
C GLU A 362 8.17 8.73 0.18
N ASP A 363 6.95 9.28 0.23
CA ASP A 363 5.70 8.53 0.37
C ASP A 363 4.65 8.98 -0.67
N PRO A 364 4.61 8.35 -1.84
CA PRO A 364 3.67 8.73 -2.92
C PRO A 364 2.19 8.64 -2.53
N LEU A 365 1.84 7.92 -1.44
CA LEU A 365 0.47 7.83 -0.96
C LEU A 365 -0.03 9.12 -0.27
N LEU A 366 0.87 10.07 0.03
CA LEU A 366 0.47 11.39 0.51
C LEU A 366 -0.37 12.16 -0.51
N HIS A 367 -0.21 11.86 -1.80
CA HIS A 367 -0.98 12.42 -2.90
C HIS A 367 -1.28 13.92 -2.70
N VAL A 368 -0.21 14.72 -2.74
CA VAL A 368 -0.27 16.17 -2.47
C VAL A 368 -0.88 16.89 -3.68
N VAL A 369 -2.02 17.53 -3.50
CA VAL A 369 -2.74 18.23 -4.56
C VAL A 369 -2.80 19.73 -4.26
N TRP A 370 -2.35 20.54 -5.21
CA TRP A 370 -2.56 21.99 -5.21
C TRP A 370 -3.89 22.33 -5.86
N GLN A 371 -4.81 22.87 -5.08
CA GLN A 371 -6.11 23.38 -5.54
C GLN A 371 -6.00 24.85 -5.92
N SER A 372 -5.65 25.15 -7.17
CA SER A 372 -5.38 26.52 -7.63
C SER A 372 -6.56 27.47 -7.48
N ARG A 373 -7.80 26.97 -7.49
CA ARG A 373 -9.02 27.78 -7.34
C ARG A 373 -9.24 28.26 -5.90
N LEU A 374 -8.85 27.43 -4.92
CA LEU A 374 -9.02 27.71 -3.50
C LEU A 374 -7.72 28.20 -2.85
N GLU A 375 -6.60 28.12 -3.57
CA GLU A 375 -5.24 28.35 -3.05
C GLU A 375 -4.94 27.47 -1.83
N GLU A 376 -5.37 26.20 -1.88
CA GLU A 376 -5.22 25.21 -0.81
C GLU A 376 -4.32 24.05 -1.23
N VAL A 377 -3.61 23.48 -0.26
CA VAL A 377 -2.87 22.24 -0.42
C VAL A 377 -3.61 21.13 0.32
N HIS A 378 -3.91 20.07 -0.39
CA HIS A 378 -4.55 18.86 0.16
C HIS A 378 -3.57 17.70 0.14
N LEU A 379 -3.64 16.83 1.17
CA LEU A 379 -2.86 15.59 1.22
C LEU A 379 -3.68 14.45 1.82
N GLN A 380 -3.32 13.22 1.45
CA GLN A 380 -4.00 12.01 1.89
C GLN A 380 -3.20 11.30 2.99
N LEU A 381 -3.89 10.80 4.02
CA LEU A 381 -3.26 10.14 5.17
C LEU A 381 -4.04 8.89 5.60
N MET A 382 -3.31 7.96 6.21
CA MET A 382 -3.88 6.75 6.82
C MET A 382 -4.57 7.06 8.15
N GLY A 383 -4.03 8.02 8.94
CA GLY A 383 -4.56 8.32 10.26
C GLY A 383 -3.93 9.52 10.94
N ALA A 384 -4.37 9.78 12.18
CA ALA A 384 -3.98 10.95 12.95
C ALA A 384 -2.51 10.95 13.40
N VAL A 385 -1.93 9.78 13.66
CA VAL A 385 -0.52 9.68 14.07
C VAL A 385 0.40 10.06 12.91
N GLN A 386 0.06 9.64 11.68
CA GLN A 386 0.80 10.05 10.49
C GLN A 386 0.73 11.59 10.29
N LEU A 387 -0.44 12.20 10.55
CA LEU A 387 -0.61 13.65 10.49
C LEU A 387 0.32 14.39 11.44
N GLU A 388 0.38 13.97 12.71
CA GLU A 388 1.26 14.56 13.72
C GLU A 388 2.74 14.41 13.33
N ILE A 389 3.12 13.28 12.75
CA ILE A 389 4.49 13.04 12.27
C ILE A 389 4.84 13.99 11.12
N ILE A 390 3.95 14.15 10.14
CA ILE A 390 4.17 15.10 9.02
C ILE A 390 4.29 16.53 9.54
N GLN A 391 3.43 16.92 10.47
CA GLN A 391 3.51 18.24 11.10
C GLN A 391 4.87 18.47 11.79
N GLN A 392 5.36 17.45 12.52
CA GLN A 392 6.65 17.49 13.17
C GLN A 392 7.82 17.57 12.16
N ILE A 393 7.75 16.80 11.06
CA ILE A 393 8.77 16.85 9.99
C ILE A 393 8.76 18.22 9.31
N MET A 394 7.60 18.81 9.05
CA MET A 394 7.49 20.16 8.50
C MET A 394 8.20 21.20 9.38
N HIS A 395 8.04 21.08 10.71
CA HIS A 395 8.73 21.93 11.66
C HIS A 395 10.25 21.65 11.70
N ASP A 396 10.66 20.40 11.94
CA ASP A 396 12.05 20.05 12.26
C ASP A 396 12.98 20.11 11.03
N ARG A 397 12.49 19.65 9.87
CA ARG A 397 13.29 19.55 8.64
C ARG A 397 13.21 20.81 7.79
N PHE A 398 12.05 21.43 7.70
CA PHE A 398 11.82 22.56 6.80
C PHE A 398 11.65 23.90 7.54
N GLY A 399 11.52 23.90 8.88
CA GLY A 399 11.31 25.11 9.67
C GLY A 399 9.95 25.78 9.41
N LEU A 400 8.94 24.98 9.06
CA LEU A 400 7.60 25.43 8.72
C LEU A 400 6.61 25.01 9.81
N ASP A 401 6.05 25.99 10.54
CA ASP A 401 5.02 25.77 11.55
C ASP A 401 3.66 25.78 10.88
N VAL A 402 3.12 24.61 10.60
CA VAL A 402 1.84 24.41 9.91
C VAL A 402 0.86 23.62 10.77
N THR A 403 -0.42 23.78 10.50
CA THR A 403 -1.49 22.94 11.02
C THR A 403 -2.31 22.34 9.88
N PHE A 404 -3.19 21.41 10.20
CA PHE A 404 -4.04 20.77 9.21
C PHE A 404 -5.50 20.86 9.67
N GLY A 405 -6.38 21.18 8.74
CA GLY A 405 -7.81 21.16 8.96
C GLY A 405 -8.35 19.75 9.18
N PRO A 406 -9.62 19.61 9.59
CA PRO A 406 -10.23 18.32 9.85
C PRO A 406 -10.21 17.43 8.60
N GLY A 407 -9.92 16.16 8.78
CA GLY A 407 -9.89 15.19 7.69
C GLY A 407 -11.28 14.99 7.06
N SER A 408 -11.32 15.00 5.74
CA SER A 408 -12.50 14.66 4.95
C SER A 408 -12.43 13.23 4.46
N ILE A 409 -13.59 12.60 4.28
CA ILE A 409 -13.67 11.25 3.73
C ILE A 409 -13.35 11.27 2.24
N LEU A 410 -12.50 10.35 1.79
CA LEU A 410 -12.22 10.12 0.37
C LEU A 410 -13.29 9.21 -0.22
N TYR A 411 -14.26 9.80 -0.87
CA TYR A 411 -15.27 9.05 -1.62
C TYR A 411 -14.73 8.61 -2.99
N LYS A 412 -15.36 7.58 -3.57
CA LYS A 412 -15.18 7.16 -4.97
C LYS A 412 -16.53 7.02 -5.64
N GLU A 413 -16.54 6.97 -6.97
CA GLU A 413 -17.77 6.78 -7.74
C GLU A 413 -17.64 5.57 -8.67
N THR A 414 -18.76 4.90 -8.95
CA THR A 414 -18.86 3.81 -9.94
C THR A 414 -20.21 3.83 -10.61
N ILE A 415 -20.41 2.92 -11.56
CA ILE A 415 -21.70 2.73 -12.26
C ILE A 415 -22.27 1.34 -12.02
N ALA A 416 -23.58 1.20 -12.12
CA ALA A 416 -24.29 -0.06 -11.92
C ALA A 416 -24.62 -0.79 -13.24
N ALA A 417 -24.61 -0.08 -14.37
CA ALA A 417 -24.93 -0.62 -15.68
C ALA A 417 -23.99 -0.09 -16.77
N PRO A 418 -23.75 -0.86 -17.84
CA PRO A 418 -22.92 -0.40 -18.97
C PRO A 418 -23.57 0.79 -19.68
N ILE A 419 -22.72 1.69 -20.19
CA ILE A 419 -23.13 2.88 -20.93
C ILE A 419 -22.08 3.25 -21.99
N GLU A 420 -22.50 3.61 -23.20
CA GLU A 420 -21.62 4.20 -24.21
C GLU A 420 -21.56 5.71 -24.02
N GLY A 421 -20.35 6.25 -23.95
CA GLY A 421 -20.08 7.67 -23.88
C GLY A 421 -19.42 8.18 -25.15
N ILE A 422 -19.81 9.39 -25.57
CA ILE A 422 -19.41 10.02 -26.82
C ILE A 422 -18.67 11.32 -26.54
N GLY A 423 -17.48 11.47 -27.12
CA GLY A 423 -16.73 12.71 -27.05
C GLY A 423 -16.33 13.18 -28.44
N HIS A 424 -16.67 14.42 -28.75
CA HIS A 424 -16.33 15.08 -30.01
C HIS A 424 -15.57 16.37 -29.75
N PHE A 425 -14.48 16.59 -30.49
CA PHE A 425 -13.69 17.80 -30.40
C PHE A 425 -13.27 18.29 -31.78
N GLU A 426 -13.96 19.36 -32.26
CA GLU A 426 -13.80 19.92 -33.60
C GLU A 426 -13.76 21.45 -33.56
N PRO A 427 -12.81 22.11 -32.85
CA PRO A 427 -12.56 23.53 -33.07
C PRO A 427 -11.87 23.73 -34.44
N LEU A 428 -11.77 24.98 -34.89
CA LEU A 428 -11.19 25.29 -36.22
C LEU A 428 -9.85 24.59 -36.47
N ARG A 429 -9.78 23.77 -37.52
CA ARG A 429 -8.62 22.95 -37.95
C ARG A 429 -8.23 21.80 -36.98
N HIS A 430 -9.12 21.40 -36.11
CA HIS A 430 -8.98 20.22 -35.26
C HIS A 430 -10.14 19.27 -35.49
N TYR A 431 -9.94 17.98 -35.26
CA TYR A 431 -11.01 16.98 -35.37
C TYR A 431 -10.64 15.71 -34.63
N ALA A 432 -11.46 15.30 -33.68
CA ALA A 432 -11.44 13.96 -33.12
C ALA A 432 -12.84 13.57 -32.60
N GLU A 433 -13.22 12.32 -32.82
CA GLU A 433 -14.41 11.72 -32.19
C GLU A 433 -14.01 10.38 -31.58
N THR A 434 -14.45 10.12 -30.37
CA THR A 434 -14.15 8.90 -29.60
C THR A 434 -15.40 8.39 -28.93
N HIS A 435 -15.71 7.11 -29.09
CA HIS A 435 -16.77 6.43 -28.39
C HIS A 435 -16.18 5.39 -27.43
N VAL A 436 -16.59 5.42 -26.19
CA VAL A 436 -16.12 4.51 -25.14
C VAL A 436 -17.28 3.79 -24.50
N LEU A 437 -17.09 2.52 -24.18
CA LEU A 437 -18.02 1.77 -23.31
C LEU A 437 -17.48 1.82 -21.88
N LEU A 438 -18.31 2.30 -20.96
CA LEU A 438 -18.08 2.23 -19.53
C LEU A 438 -18.86 1.02 -18.99
N GLU A 439 -18.17 0.09 -18.37
CA GLU A 439 -18.76 -1.16 -17.83
C GLU A 439 -18.43 -1.30 -16.36
N PRO A 440 -19.40 -1.65 -15.49
CA PRO A 440 -19.11 -1.92 -14.09
C PRO A 440 -18.27 -3.19 -13.94
N LEU A 441 -17.35 -3.18 -13.00
CA LEU A 441 -16.58 -4.34 -12.56
C LEU A 441 -16.95 -4.72 -11.13
N PRO A 442 -16.56 -5.92 -10.67
CA PRO A 442 -16.72 -6.28 -9.26
C PRO A 442 -16.03 -5.29 -8.34
N GLN A 443 -16.59 -5.12 -7.15
CA GLN A 443 -16.04 -4.25 -6.10
C GLN A 443 -14.57 -4.56 -5.81
N GLY A 444 -13.74 -3.52 -5.71
CA GLY A 444 -12.30 -3.63 -5.45
C GLY A 444 -11.46 -4.04 -6.66
N SER A 445 -12.05 -4.09 -7.86
CA SER A 445 -11.32 -4.39 -9.10
C SER A 445 -10.48 -3.21 -9.62
N GLY A 446 -10.76 -1.99 -9.15
CA GLY A 446 -10.15 -0.78 -9.66
C GLY A 446 -10.53 -0.48 -11.12
N MET A 447 -9.64 0.18 -11.85
CA MET A 447 -9.87 0.55 -13.26
C MET A 447 -9.25 -0.46 -14.21
N ALA A 448 -9.99 -0.82 -15.26
CA ALA A 448 -9.50 -1.64 -16.37
C ALA A 448 -9.70 -0.91 -17.70
N TYR A 449 -8.80 -1.15 -18.65
CA TYR A 449 -8.79 -0.47 -19.94
C TYR A 449 -8.68 -1.47 -21.08
N ALA A 450 -9.47 -1.28 -22.14
CA ALA A 450 -9.48 -2.16 -23.31
C ALA A 450 -9.77 -1.40 -24.60
N THR A 451 -9.49 -2.02 -25.74
CA THR A 451 -9.94 -1.57 -27.05
C THR A 451 -10.50 -2.75 -27.84
N VAL A 452 -11.62 -2.52 -28.50
CA VAL A 452 -12.23 -3.41 -29.50
C VAL A 452 -12.34 -2.72 -30.85
N CYS A 453 -11.78 -1.50 -30.95
CA CYS A 453 -11.79 -0.72 -32.19
C CYS A 453 -10.92 -1.39 -33.25
N SER A 454 -11.47 -1.56 -34.48
CA SER A 454 -10.71 -2.09 -35.59
C SER A 454 -9.65 -1.09 -36.09
N GLU A 455 -8.46 -1.59 -36.43
CA GLU A 455 -7.41 -0.77 -37.06
C GLU A 455 -7.83 -0.22 -38.43
N ASP A 456 -8.80 -0.84 -39.10
CA ASP A 456 -9.41 -0.34 -40.35
C ASP A 456 -10.27 0.91 -40.13
N VAL A 457 -10.80 1.09 -38.90
CA VAL A 457 -11.64 2.23 -38.51
C VAL A 457 -10.79 3.37 -37.96
N LEU A 458 -9.85 3.06 -37.08
CA LEU A 458 -8.95 4.02 -36.46
C LEU A 458 -7.54 3.44 -36.37
N ASP A 459 -6.57 4.15 -36.94
CA ASP A 459 -5.16 3.75 -36.98
C ASP A 459 -4.64 3.41 -35.59
N ARG A 460 -3.78 2.39 -35.49
CA ARG A 460 -3.22 1.86 -34.26
C ARG A 460 -2.51 2.91 -33.39
N ASN A 461 -1.88 3.90 -33.98
CA ASN A 461 -1.19 4.95 -33.21
C ASN A 461 -2.20 5.83 -32.47
N TRP A 462 -3.33 6.17 -33.09
CA TRP A 462 -4.40 6.89 -32.43
C TRP A 462 -5.04 6.05 -31.31
N GLN A 463 -5.25 4.76 -31.54
CA GLN A 463 -5.77 3.88 -30.50
C GLN A 463 -4.81 3.81 -29.30
N ARG A 464 -3.50 3.69 -29.51
CA ARG A 464 -2.50 3.72 -28.42
C ARG A 464 -2.55 5.02 -27.64
N LEU A 465 -2.68 6.14 -28.34
CA LEU A 465 -2.77 7.46 -27.72
C LEU A 465 -4.04 7.58 -26.85
N ILE A 466 -5.20 7.10 -27.34
CA ILE A 466 -6.44 7.07 -26.56
C ILE A 466 -6.29 6.18 -25.32
N MET A 467 -5.67 5.00 -25.46
CA MET A 467 -5.40 4.10 -24.34
C MET A 467 -4.48 4.74 -23.30
N GLN A 468 -3.52 5.56 -23.70
CA GLN A 468 -2.70 6.37 -22.80
C GLN A 468 -3.56 7.43 -22.09
N HIS A 469 -4.46 8.11 -22.80
CA HIS A 469 -5.36 9.12 -22.21
C HIS A 469 -6.35 8.55 -21.20
N PHE A 470 -6.68 7.25 -21.25
CA PHE A 470 -7.45 6.60 -20.20
C PHE A 470 -6.70 6.53 -18.85
N GLN A 471 -5.36 6.51 -18.88
CA GLN A 471 -4.51 6.22 -17.73
C GLN A 471 -3.71 7.42 -17.22
N GLU A 472 -3.57 8.48 -18.02
CA GLU A 472 -2.67 9.61 -17.71
C GLU A 472 -3.17 10.51 -16.57
N ARG A 473 -4.43 10.34 -16.14
CA ARG A 473 -5.02 11.03 -15.01
C ARG A 473 -6.16 10.24 -14.37
N GLU A 474 -6.50 10.57 -13.13
CA GLU A 474 -7.74 10.12 -12.51
C GLU A 474 -8.95 10.78 -13.16
N HIS A 475 -9.93 9.99 -13.60
CA HIS A 475 -11.19 10.49 -14.10
C HIS A 475 -12.19 10.68 -12.96
N LEU A 476 -12.83 11.85 -12.92
CA LEU A 476 -13.77 12.19 -11.87
C LEU A 476 -15.20 11.76 -12.23
N GLY A 477 -15.93 11.32 -11.21
CA GLY A 477 -17.35 11.03 -11.31
C GLY A 477 -18.23 12.29 -11.36
N VAL A 478 -19.52 12.12 -11.44
CA VAL A 478 -20.52 13.18 -11.68
C VAL A 478 -21.50 13.40 -10.52
N LEU A 479 -21.37 12.63 -9.43
CA LEU A 479 -22.17 12.80 -8.21
C LEU A 479 -21.54 13.83 -7.28
N THR A 480 -20.26 13.64 -6.96
CA THR A 480 -19.51 14.42 -5.98
C THR A 480 -18.20 14.97 -6.55
N GLY A 481 -17.83 14.58 -7.77
CA GLY A 481 -16.52 14.87 -8.37
C GLY A 481 -15.40 13.99 -7.81
N SER A 482 -15.74 12.92 -7.11
CA SER A 482 -14.77 11.95 -6.60
C SER A 482 -14.23 11.05 -7.72
N PRO A 483 -13.01 10.48 -7.59
CA PRO A 483 -12.45 9.59 -8.59
C PRO A 483 -13.34 8.37 -8.87
N ILE A 484 -13.41 7.96 -10.15
CA ILE A 484 -14.12 6.73 -10.52
C ILE A 484 -13.29 5.49 -10.21
N THR A 485 -13.96 4.37 -9.91
CA THR A 485 -13.34 3.07 -9.65
C THR A 485 -14.27 1.92 -10.03
N ASP A 486 -13.75 0.70 -10.02
CA ASP A 486 -14.48 -0.54 -10.27
C ASP A 486 -15.24 -0.52 -11.60
N MET A 487 -14.57 -0.02 -12.64
CA MET A 487 -15.12 -0.03 -13.98
C MET A 487 -14.07 -0.26 -15.06
N ARG A 488 -14.53 -0.75 -16.21
CA ARG A 488 -13.73 -0.88 -17.42
C ARG A 488 -14.09 0.24 -18.39
N ILE A 489 -13.08 0.86 -18.98
CA ILE A 489 -13.24 1.79 -20.11
C ILE A 489 -12.73 1.08 -21.36
N THR A 490 -13.62 0.83 -22.31
CA THR A 490 -13.30 0.16 -23.57
C THR A 490 -13.47 1.12 -24.73
N LEU A 491 -12.41 1.33 -25.53
CA LEU A 491 -12.52 2.06 -26.81
C LEU A 491 -13.32 1.23 -27.80
N LEU A 492 -14.49 1.71 -28.19
CA LEU A 492 -15.36 1.06 -29.18
C LEU A 492 -15.04 1.45 -30.60
N THR A 493 -14.99 2.75 -30.85
CA THR A 493 -14.72 3.33 -32.17
C THR A 493 -14.20 4.75 -32.02
N GLY A 494 -13.66 5.29 -33.09
CA GLY A 494 -13.22 6.68 -33.16
C GLY A 494 -12.96 7.12 -34.58
N ARG A 495 -12.87 8.43 -34.79
CA ARG A 495 -12.63 9.02 -36.11
C ARG A 495 -11.60 10.12 -36.02
N ALA A 496 -10.60 10.04 -36.92
CA ALA A 496 -9.60 11.04 -37.16
C ALA A 496 -9.80 11.69 -38.53
N HIS A 497 -9.29 12.90 -38.73
CA HIS A 497 -9.24 13.56 -40.00
C HIS A 497 -7.78 13.73 -40.45
N LEU A 498 -7.44 13.26 -41.67
CA LEU A 498 -6.07 13.18 -42.19
C LEU A 498 -5.25 14.48 -42.09
N LYS A 499 -5.90 15.66 -42.12
CA LYS A 499 -5.25 16.97 -42.10
C LYS A 499 -5.49 17.80 -40.85
N HIS A 500 -6.39 17.37 -39.99
CA HIS A 500 -6.89 18.19 -38.90
C HIS A 500 -6.86 17.49 -37.53
N THR A 501 -6.37 16.26 -37.45
CA THR A 501 -6.25 15.57 -36.16
C THR A 501 -4.82 15.68 -35.66
N GLU A 502 -4.70 16.22 -34.45
CA GLU A 502 -3.47 16.26 -33.66
C GLU A 502 -3.65 15.42 -32.36
N GLY A 503 -2.56 15.05 -31.69
CA GLY A 503 -2.62 14.18 -30.51
C GLY A 503 -3.48 14.75 -29.37
N GLY A 504 -3.43 16.07 -29.17
CA GLY A 504 -4.25 16.75 -28.16
C GLY A 504 -5.76 16.71 -28.42
N ASP A 505 -6.18 16.48 -29.67
CA ASP A 505 -7.60 16.40 -30.02
C ASP A 505 -8.24 15.13 -29.46
N PHE A 506 -7.54 14.00 -29.57
CA PHE A 506 -7.99 12.75 -28.96
C PHE A 506 -8.01 12.81 -27.44
N ARG A 507 -7.08 13.53 -26.80
CA ARG A 507 -7.16 13.78 -25.34
C ARG A 507 -8.48 14.46 -24.99
N GLN A 508 -8.82 15.54 -25.71
CA GLN A 508 -10.04 16.29 -25.49
C GLN A 508 -11.30 15.46 -25.78
N ALA A 509 -11.33 14.70 -26.86
CA ALA A 509 -12.46 13.84 -27.22
C ALA A 509 -12.62 12.70 -26.19
N THR A 510 -11.52 12.06 -25.78
CA THR A 510 -11.55 10.94 -24.82
C THR A 510 -12.09 11.36 -23.45
N TYR A 511 -11.62 12.48 -22.91
CA TYR A 511 -12.10 12.97 -21.61
C TYR A 511 -13.59 13.32 -21.66
N ARG A 512 -14.04 13.93 -22.75
CA ARG A 512 -15.46 14.22 -22.97
C ARG A 512 -16.30 12.97 -23.12
N ALA A 513 -15.78 11.94 -23.82
CA ALA A 513 -16.49 10.67 -23.97
C ALA A 513 -16.76 10.00 -22.63
N ILE A 514 -15.74 9.89 -21.77
CA ILE A 514 -15.88 9.31 -20.43
C ILE A 514 -16.89 10.14 -19.62
N ARG A 515 -16.73 11.45 -19.61
CA ARG A 515 -17.55 12.35 -18.82
C ARG A 515 -19.01 12.37 -19.29
N GLN A 516 -19.25 12.39 -20.59
CA GLN A 516 -20.59 12.34 -21.18
C GLN A 516 -21.28 11.01 -20.87
N GLY A 517 -20.56 9.89 -20.95
CA GLY A 517 -21.10 8.59 -20.55
C GLY A 517 -21.54 8.53 -19.08
N LEU A 518 -20.73 9.12 -18.19
CA LEU A 518 -21.08 9.23 -16.75
C LEU A 518 -22.31 10.13 -16.54
N MET A 519 -22.47 11.21 -17.30
CA MET A 519 -23.69 12.05 -17.24
C MET A 519 -24.93 11.31 -17.71
N GLU A 520 -24.83 10.49 -18.76
CA GLU A 520 -25.94 9.62 -19.19
C GLU A 520 -26.27 8.56 -18.14
N ALA A 521 -25.25 7.96 -17.50
CA ALA A 521 -25.45 7.03 -16.39
C ALA A 521 -26.14 7.72 -15.19
N LYS A 522 -25.75 8.95 -14.85
CA LYS A 522 -26.41 9.75 -13.80
C LYS A 522 -27.88 10.00 -14.12
N LYS A 523 -28.18 10.37 -15.36
CA LYS A 523 -29.57 10.59 -15.83
C LYS A 523 -30.43 9.34 -15.73
N LYS A 524 -29.83 8.13 -15.94
CA LYS A 524 -30.49 6.84 -15.76
C LYS A 524 -30.59 6.37 -14.31
N GLY A 525 -29.89 7.04 -13.36
CA GLY A 525 -29.82 6.66 -11.96
C GLY A 525 -28.85 5.50 -11.70
N ASP A 526 -27.90 5.27 -12.60
CA ASP A 526 -26.95 4.15 -12.54
C ASP A 526 -25.61 4.51 -11.86
N CYS A 527 -25.35 5.78 -11.52
CA CYS A 527 -24.18 6.15 -10.74
C CYS A 527 -24.31 5.73 -9.28
N ARG A 528 -23.21 5.32 -8.68
CA ARG A 528 -23.12 4.91 -7.26
C ARG A 528 -21.98 5.63 -6.59
N LEU A 529 -22.24 6.19 -5.39
CA LEU A 529 -21.21 6.72 -4.50
C LEU A 529 -20.67 5.59 -3.63
N LEU A 530 -19.36 5.52 -3.49
CA LEU A 530 -18.66 4.56 -2.64
C LEU A 530 -17.94 5.31 -1.53
N GLU A 531 -17.93 4.73 -0.33
CA GLU A 531 -17.19 5.22 0.82
C GLU A 531 -16.18 4.17 1.32
N PRO A 532 -15.09 4.59 1.98
CA PRO A 532 -14.16 3.64 2.58
C PRO A 532 -14.76 3.01 3.85
N TRP A 533 -14.45 1.74 4.06
CA TRP A 533 -14.86 0.97 5.22
C TRP A 533 -13.66 0.44 5.99
N TYR A 534 -13.80 0.39 7.33
CA TYR A 534 -12.89 -0.33 8.21
C TYR A 534 -13.38 -1.76 8.45
N GLY A 535 -12.46 -2.72 8.41
CA GLY A 535 -12.58 -3.95 9.17
C GLY A 535 -12.13 -3.67 10.60
N PHE A 536 -12.94 -3.97 11.59
CA PHE A 536 -12.61 -3.69 12.97
C PHE A 536 -12.58 -4.96 13.83
N ARG A 537 -11.76 -4.93 14.88
CA ARG A 537 -11.77 -5.83 16.02
C ARG A 537 -11.95 -5.00 17.29
N LEU A 538 -13.06 -5.21 17.97
CA LEU A 538 -13.40 -4.49 19.20
C LEU A 538 -13.44 -5.48 20.37
N GLU A 539 -12.60 -5.25 21.36
CA GLU A 539 -12.58 -5.98 22.62
C GLU A 539 -13.17 -5.12 23.72
N VAL A 540 -14.19 -5.61 24.38
CA VAL A 540 -14.87 -4.91 25.48
C VAL A 540 -15.18 -5.87 26.62
N PRO A 541 -15.27 -5.37 27.89
CA PRO A 541 -15.77 -6.17 29.01
C PRO A 541 -17.14 -6.77 28.69
N GLN A 542 -17.43 -7.96 29.19
CA GLN A 542 -18.66 -8.71 28.89
C GLN A 542 -19.94 -7.91 29.20
N ASP A 543 -19.92 -7.08 30.23
CA ASP A 543 -21.05 -6.22 30.62
C ASP A 543 -21.28 -5.03 29.65
N MET A 544 -20.30 -4.70 28.81
CA MET A 544 -20.36 -3.61 27.84
C MET A 544 -20.64 -4.06 26.40
N VAL A 545 -20.71 -5.38 26.14
CA VAL A 545 -20.89 -5.89 24.77
C VAL A 545 -22.20 -5.43 24.12
N GLY A 546 -23.29 -5.32 24.89
CA GLY A 546 -24.57 -4.84 24.38
C GLY A 546 -24.52 -3.37 23.95
N HIS A 547 -23.76 -2.53 24.65
CA HIS A 547 -23.51 -1.14 24.27
C HIS A 547 -22.73 -1.06 22.97
N ALA A 548 -21.62 -1.79 22.88
CA ALA A 548 -20.79 -1.86 21.69
C ALA A 548 -21.58 -2.33 20.44
N MET A 549 -22.40 -3.38 20.58
CA MET A 549 -23.26 -3.86 19.50
C MET A 549 -24.26 -2.80 19.02
N ALA A 550 -24.88 -2.06 19.93
CA ALA A 550 -25.82 -1.00 19.61
C ALA A 550 -25.12 0.18 18.88
N ASP A 551 -23.94 0.55 19.31
CA ASP A 551 -23.14 1.59 18.67
C ASP A 551 -22.74 1.21 17.25
N ILE A 552 -22.23 -0.01 17.03
CA ILE A 552 -21.85 -0.49 15.70
C ILE A 552 -23.05 -0.47 14.76
N GLN A 553 -24.23 -0.90 15.22
CA GLN A 553 -25.47 -0.85 14.43
C GLN A 553 -25.88 0.59 14.10
N ARG A 554 -25.77 1.51 15.05
CA ARG A 554 -26.06 2.93 14.84
C ARG A 554 -25.11 3.55 13.82
N MET A 555 -23.84 3.14 13.79
CA MET A 555 -22.83 3.53 12.82
C MET A 555 -22.96 2.81 11.47
N SER A 556 -24.08 2.17 11.19
CA SER A 556 -24.33 1.39 9.96
C SER A 556 -23.32 0.24 9.72
N GLY A 557 -22.62 -0.17 10.78
CA GLY A 557 -21.67 -1.27 10.75
C GLY A 557 -22.36 -2.66 10.87
N THR A 558 -21.60 -3.67 10.53
CA THR A 558 -21.98 -5.09 10.69
C THR A 558 -20.94 -5.79 11.56
N PHE A 559 -21.35 -6.83 12.27
CA PHE A 559 -20.44 -7.63 13.08
C PHE A 559 -20.85 -9.09 13.11
N ASP A 560 -19.86 -9.96 13.30
CA ASP A 560 -20.04 -11.39 13.52
C ASP A 560 -20.56 -11.67 14.93
N THR A 561 -20.97 -12.92 15.18
CA THR A 561 -21.36 -13.34 16.53
C THR A 561 -20.22 -13.08 17.51
N PRO A 562 -20.46 -12.30 18.61
CA PRO A 562 -19.43 -12.02 19.58
C PRO A 562 -18.82 -13.29 20.17
N THR A 563 -17.49 -13.34 20.30
CA THR A 563 -16.77 -14.46 20.88
C THR A 563 -16.21 -14.06 22.25
N GLY A 564 -16.43 -14.90 23.27
CA GLY A 564 -15.89 -14.65 24.60
C GLY A 564 -14.46 -15.16 24.75
N ASP A 565 -13.60 -14.36 25.41
CA ASP A 565 -12.28 -14.74 25.87
C ASP A 565 -12.13 -14.35 27.34
N GLY A 566 -12.73 -15.18 28.23
CA GLY A 566 -12.76 -14.93 29.64
C GLY A 566 -13.68 -13.77 30.05
N GLU A 567 -13.13 -12.69 30.61
CA GLU A 567 -13.87 -11.50 31.06
C GLU A 567 -14.21 -10.54 29.93
N TYR A 568 -13.66 -10.76 28.73
CA TYR A 568 -13.83 -9.89 27.56
C TYR A 568 -14.62 -10.57 26.47
N MET A 569 -15.32 -9.76 25.69
CA MET A 569 -16.00 -10.14 24.46
C MET A 569 -15.34 -9.45 23.28
N VAL A 570 -15.17 -10.19 22.20
CA VAL A 570 -14.58 -9.72 20.96
C VAL A 570 -15.65 -9.66 19.89
N LEU A 571 -15.80 -8.48 19.27
CA LEU A 571 -16.62 -8.24 18.10
C LEU A 571 -15.71 -7.97 16.89
N ASN A 572 -15.81 -8.78 15.86
CA ASN A 572 -15.18 -8.52 14.55
C ASN A 572 -16.27 -8.10 13.58
N GLY A 573 -15.97 -7.14 12.71
CA GLY A 573 -16.97 -6.66 11.77
C GLY A 573 -16.43 -5.60 10.82
N THR A 574 -17.35 -4.91 10.15
CA THR A 574 -17.01 -3.80 9.25
C THR A 574 -17.93 -2.61 9.52
N ALA A 575 -17.41 -1.39 9.34
CA ALA A 575 -18.19 -0.17 9.46
C ALA A 575 -17.61 0.95 8.58
N PRO A 576 -18.43 1.96 8.19
CA PRO A 576 -17.97 3.14 7.47
C PRO A 576 -16.88 3.89 8.23
N VAL A 577 -15.84 4.33 7.52
CA VAL A 577 -14.76 5.16 8.11
C VAL A 577 -15.32 6.46 8.68
N SER A 578 -16.31 7.06 8.00
CA SER A 578 -16.98 8.30 8.42
C SER A 578 -17.54 8.23 9.84
N GLU A 579 -18.03 7.06 10.24
CA GLU A 579 -18.67 6.83 11.53
C GLU A 579 -17.69 6.31 12.59
N MET A 580 -16.70 5.51 12.17
CA MET A 580 -15.85 4.75 13.10
C MET A 580 -14.51 5.41 13.41
N ARG A 581 -14.05 6.41 12.64
CA ARG A 581 -12.70 6.98 12.79
C ARG A 581 -12.38 7.50 14.20
N ASP A 582 -13.37 8.05 14.90
CA ASP A 582 -13.20 8.63 16.24
C ASP A 582 -13.75 7.72 17.36
N TYR A 583 -14.33 6.57 17.01
CA TYR A 583 -15.00 5.68 17.94
C TYR A 583 -14.09 5.06 19.03
N ALA A 584 -12.78 5.03 18.80
CA ALA A 584 -11.80 4.58 19.81
C ALA A 584 -11.86 5.42 21.09
N MET A 585 -12.15 6.72 20.97
CA MET A 585 -12.32 7.61 22.13
C MET A 585 -13.59 7.26 22.93
N ASP A 586 -14.69 6.96 22.25
CA ASP A 586 -15.94 6.56 22.86
C ASP A 586 -15.78 5.21 23.57
N VAL A 587 -15.13 4.23 22.91
CA VAL A 587 -14.79 2.93 23.51
C VAL A 587 -14.01 3.11 24.79
N ASN A 588 -12.96 3.93 24.76
CA ASN A 588 -12.15 4.22 25.94
C ASN A 588 -12.98 4.86 27.08
N ALA A 589 -13.88 5.78 26.72
CA ALA A 589 -14.73 6.48 27.70
C ALA A 589 -15.71 5.53 28.40
N TYR A 590 -16.54 4.77 27.67
CA TYR A 590 -17.56 3.92 28.29
C TYR A 590 -17.00 2.65 28.92
N THR A 591 -15.84 2.17 28.45
CA THR A 591 -15.15 1.02 29.07
C THR A 591 -14.20 1.40 30.22
N HIS A 592 -14.04 2.70 30.49
CA HIS A 592 -13.06 3.22 31.45
C HIS A 592 -11.62 2.75 31.18
N GLY A 593 -11.21 2.79 29.90
CA GLY A 593 -9.89 2.39 29.45
C GLY A 593 -9.65 0.89 29.33
N ARG A 594 -10.70 0.06 29.50
CA ARG A 594 -10.59 -1.41 29.40
C ARG A 594 -10.95 -1.96 28.04
N GLY A 595 -11.54 -1.14 27.14
CA GLY A 595 -11.86 -1.52 25.79
C GLY A 595 -10.71 -1.26 24.82
N HIS A 596 -10.62 -2.07 23.78
CA HIS A 596 -9.61 -1.91 22.74
C HIS A 596 -10.24 -2.04 21.37
N LEU A 597 -10.07 -1.01 20.53
CA LEU A 597 -10.53 -0.97 19.14
C LEU A 597 -9.32 -0.98 18.20
N SER A 598 -9.31 -1.91 17.28
CA SER A 598 -8.34 -1.97 16.17
C SER A 598 -9.10 -1.90 14.85
N CYS A 599 -8.74 -0.96 13.98
CA CYS A 599 -9.35 -0.76 12.67
C CYS A 599 -8.31 -0.93 11.57
N VAL A 600 -8.74 -1.51 10.45
CA VAL A 600 -7.92 -1.71 9.26
C VAL A 600 -8.78 -1.41 8.04
N PHE A 601 -8.23 -0.74 7.04
CA PHE A 601 -8.95 -0.49 5.79
C PHE A 601 -9.44 -1.79 5.14
N ALA A 602 -10.74 -1.88 4.86
CA ALA A 602 -11.41 -3.06 4.31
C ALA A 602 -11.91 -2.87 2.86
N GLY A 603 -11.55 -1.76 2.22
CA GLY A 603 -11.98 -1.43 0.86
C GLY A 603 -13.11 -0.41 0.82
N TYR A 604 -13.62 -0.17 -0.39
CA TYR A 604 -14.73 0.74 -0.65
C TYR A 604 -16.03 -0.06 -0.78
N GLN A 605 -17.11 0.44 -0.19
CA GLN A 605 -18.45 -0.13 -0.30
C GLN A 605 -19.47 0.96 -0.67
N PRO A 606 -20.69 0.61 -1.10
CA PRO A 606 -21.72 1.60 -1.34
C PRO A 606 -21.92 2.51 -0.12
N CYS A 607 -21.94 3.82 -0.36
CA CYS A 607 -22.08 4.82 0.70
C CYS A 607 -23.46 4.68 1.39
N HIS A 608 -23.45 4.54 2.72
CA HIS A 608 -24.65 4.28 3.51
C HIS A 608 -25.63 5.45 3.54
N ASN A 609 -25.13 6.69 3.41
CA ASN A 609 -25.92 7.93 3.39
C ASN A 609 -25.63 8.76 2.12
N ALA A 610 -25.54 8.10 0.95
CA ALA A 610 -25.11 8.71 -0.30
C ALA A 610 -25.87 10.00 -0.66
N ASP A 611 -27.19 10.04 -0.48
CA ASP A 611 -28.00 11.23 -0.83
C ASP A 611 -27.60 12.46 0.00
N GLU A 612 -27.38 12.28 1.30
CA GLU A 612 -26.93 13.34 2.19
C GLU A 612 -25.52 13.86 1.81
N VAL A 613 -24.60 12.94 1.50
CA VAL A 613 -23.23 13.31 1.09
C VAL A 613 -23.25 14.08 -0.22
N ILE A 614 -24.02 13.63 -1.22
CA ILE A 614 -24.15 14.30 -2.53
C ILE A 614 -24.74 15.70 -2.36
N GLU A 615 -25.78 15.84 -1.52
CA GLU A 615 -26.39 17.15 -1.24
C GLU A 615 -25.42 18.10 -0.55
N ASN A 616 -24.67 17.62 0.46
CA ASN A 616 -23.69 18.40 1.21
C ASN A 616 -22.50 18.84 0.35
N MET A 617 -22.00 17.97 -0.54
CA MET A 617 -20.91 18.31 -1.45
C MET A 617 -21.32 19.26 -2.56
N ALA A 618 -22.60 19.29 -2.90
CA ALA A 618 -23.21 20.22 -3.88
C ALA A 618 -22.42 20.35 -5.20
N TYR A 619 -21.81 19.25 -5.67
CA TYR A 619 -20.99 19.26 -6.87
C TYR A 619 -21.85 19.38 -8.13
N ASP A 620 -21.55 20.38 -8.96
CA ASP A 620 -22.20 20.56 -10.26
C ASP A 620 -21.25 20.18 -11.41
N PRO A 621 -21.43 18.99 -12.03
CA PRO A 621 -20.57 18.51 -13.10
C PRO A 621 -20.67 19.34 -14.40
N GLU A 622 -21.70 20.16 -14.59
CA GLU A 622 -21.82 21.03 -15.76
C GLU A 622 -21.06 22.35 -15.59
N SER A 623 -20.82 22.79 -14.34
CA SER A 623 -20.03 23.97 -14.03
C SER A 623 -18.51 23.71 -13.97
N ASP A 624 -18.11 22.44 -13.93
CA ASP A 624 -16.71 22.00 -13.93
C ASP A 624 -16.13 22.07 -15.36
N LEU A 625 -15.54 23.21 -15.70
CA LEU A 625 -14.99 23.46 -17.03
C LEU A 625 -13.74 22.64 -17.37
N GLU A 626 -12.99 22.19 -16.36
CA GLU A 626 -11.81 21.33 -16.55
C GLU A 626 -12.21 19.90 -16.91
N ASN A 627 -13.36 19.45 -16.41
CA ASN A 627 -13.94 18.14 -16.65
C ASN A 627 -15.28 18.23 -17.39
N THR A 628 -15.37 19.13 -18.37
CA THR A 628 -16.63 19.37 -19.08
C THR A 628 -17.16 18.12 -19.79
N PRO A 629 -18.45 17.78 -19.64
CA PRO A 629 -19.10 16.73 -20.42
C PRO A 629 -19.51 17.18 -21.83
N ASP A 630 -19.46 18.49 -22.10
CA ASP A 630 -19.92 19.09 -23.37
C ASP A 630 -18.88 18.86 -24.46
N SER A 631 -19.33 18.55 -25.67
CA SER A 631 -18.48 18.37 -26.86
C SER A 631 -18.37 19.68 -27.64
N VAL A 632 -17.36 19.78 -28.52
CA VAL A 632 -17.15 20.93 -29.41
C VAL A 632 -17.32 20.47 -30.86
N PHE A 633 -18.27 21.07 -31.56
CA PHE A 633 -18.53 20.86 -32.97
C PHE A 633 -18.18 22.11 -33.80
N CYS A 634 -18.02 21.96 -35.10
CA CYS A 634 -17.70 23.06 -36.01
C CYS A 634 -18.83 23.34 -36.99
N ALA A 635 -19.24 24.59 -37.09
CA ALA A 635 -20.14 25.08 -38.13
C ALA A 635 -19.63 26.41 -38.71
N HIS A 636 -19.67 26.54 -40.01
CA HIS A 636 -19.23 27.74 -40.71
C HIS A 636 -17.82 28.22 -40.35
N GLY A 637 -16.92 27.29 -40.01
CA GLY A 637 -15.54 27.59 -39.63
C GLY A 637 -15.34 28.10 -38.19
N ALA A 638 -16.34 27.97 -37.33
CA ALA A 638 -16.25 28.30 -35.91
C ALA A 638 -16.63 27.10 -35.05
N GLY A 639 -15.81 26.80 -34.02
CA GLY A 639 -16.14 25.81 -33.00
C GLY A 639 -17.23 26.34 -32.07
N TYR A 640 -18.18 25.50 -31.70
CA TYR A 640 -19.22 25.82 -30.74
C TYR A 640 -19.48 24.64 -29.79
N PRO A 641 -19.77 24.92 -28.49
CA PRO A 641 -20.06 23.85 -27.55
C PRO A 641 -21.46 23.27 -27.77
N VAL A 642 -21.57 21.95 -27.68
CA VAL A 642 -22.82 21.20 -27.67
C VAL A 642 -22.96 20.51 -26.33
N LYS A 643 -24.08 20.75 -25.65
CA LYS A 643 -24.37 20.13 -24.36
C LYS A 643 -24.37 18.60 -24.43
N TRP A 644 -23.86 17.96 -23.40
CA TRP A 644 -23.66 16.52 -23.31
C TRP A 644 -24.90 15.69 -23.72
N TYR A 645 -26.11 16.14 -23.34
CA TYR A 645 -27.37 15.44 -23.65
C TYR A 645 -27.83 15.64 -25.09
N LYS A 646 -27.20 16.54 -25.85
CA LYS A 646 -27.45 16.76 -27.29
C LYS A 646 -26.38 16.17 -28.18
N VAL A 647 -25.23 15.74 -27.62
CA VAL A 647 -24.13 15.16 -28.40
C VAL A 647 -24.60 14.04 -29.33
N PRO A 648 -25.51 13.13 -28.92
CA PRO A 648 -26.04 12.08 -29.80
C PRO A 648 -26.73 12.59 -31.08
N GLU A 649 -27.28 13.80 -31.08
CA GLU A 649 -27.93 14.41 -32.26
C GLU A 649 -26.91 14.99 -33.28
N PHE A 650 -25.64 15.19 -32.85
CA PHE A 650 -24.61 15.85 -33.62
C PHE A 650 -23.41 14.95 -33.93
N MET A 651 -23.26 13.79 -33.29
CA MET A 651 -22.16 12.85 -33.49
C MET A 651 -22.04 12.42 -34.95
N HIS A 652 -20.81 12.16 -35.41
CA HIS A 652 -20.50 11.77 -36.78
C HIS A 652 -20.38 10.25 -36.95
N LEU A 653 -20.31 9.48 -35.88
CA LEU A 653 -20.33 8.03 -35.86
C LEU A 653 -21.61 7.56 -35.16
N ASP A 654 -22.19 6.46 -35.63
CA ASP A 654 -23.32 5.83 -34.96
C ASP A 654 -22.87 5.16 -33.65
N TYR A 655 -23.80 4.92 -32.73
CA TYR A 655 -23.55 4.10 -31.55
C TYR A 655 -22.96 2.74 -31.94
N ALA A 656 -21.86 2.40 -31.31
CA ALA A 656 -21.14 1.16 -31.55
C ALA A 656 -21.61 0.01 -30.66
N TRP A 657 -22.20 0.34 -29.50
CA TRP A 657 -22.73 -0.65 -28.57
C TRP A 657 -24.25 -0.85 -28.76
N ASP A 658 -24.66 -2.12 -28.92
CA ASP A 658 -26.05 -2.45 -29.23
C ASP A 658 -27.05 -2.05 -28.12
N GLY A 659 -26.60 -1.91 -26.87
CA GLY A 659 -27.42 -1.44 -25.75
C GLY A 659 -27.91 0.02 -25.86
N MET A 660 -27.40 0.81 -26.81
CA MET A 660 -27.82 2.19 -27.06
C MET A 660 -28.62 2.35 -28.36
N ARG A 661 -28.87 1.26 -29.08
CA ARG A 661 -29.55 1.25 -30.39
C ARG A 661 -31.04 1.01 -30.27
N GLU A 662 -31.73 1.66 -29.33
CA GLU A 662 -33.22 1.66 -29.32
C GLU A 662 -33.83 2.76 -30.17
#